data_8e06466771ff39c3a0cbc2c99b613c2f
#
_entry.id   8e06466771ff39c3a0cbc2c99b613c2f
#
_cell.length_a   1.000
_cell.length_b   1.000
_cell.length_c   1.000
_cell.angle_alpha   90.00
_cell.angle_beta   90.00
_cell.angle_gamma   90.00
#
_symmetry.space_group_name_H-M   'P 1'
#
loop_
_entity.id
_entity.type
_entity.pdbx_description
1 polymer ?
#
loop_
_entity_poly.entity_id
_entity_poly.type
_entity_poly.pdbx_seq_one_letter_code
_entity_poly.pdbx_strand_id
1 'polypeptide(L)'
;MKKLFLFVALCVCYVAFAAPVTKDEAAVVCRNFLAQKMANGQIDKADFYYLKTEYWENTPVYHIFKMESTGFVTISASDHFEPIIGYSFESDYLPNPASTFIMEAYSRWIAECEKENVSYKGVKDKWETYLSDHFVAEPTRADIIKPLITTRWSQETYYNTYCPFDLQGPDQHAYTGCVATALAQIMNYHGHPDVGVLGSSYNPSPYGRITVMFSDYTYNYNANPNVPIRYSNEMAKLLFHCGVSVQMGYSGGGSGASSINAMEALSRHFKYDSAWLCQRGLYAEIEVWRSVLRNELDLLRPLYYSAFNDRGGHAFILDGYDENGMFHVNWGWGGNHDGYYVMVDNYIDDMNENPGHEFSYIVGMECGRFVYPVTDAPGSCTGHQRNTASIGTIRSGEPTKLYAADSDCSWMLAAPEVSQYTLKFDRLETEEGVDVVTIYNGPTVESGVAGTFSGTTVPGRYITVNADSVLVTFTSDGENQMHGFQISYLTTGESQYCAATENIREEGIFEITDGSGDANYRNNSICTWNIFPEGMNRCYFSFPMMRLGEGDFVEIYDATTTPSTLLYRYDNRHFPAQDVLALSKSKLQVRFVADSWDVDDGFSFTVQTVTAVNDYSGVRELQVFPNPATDHLNVSFVMEEDSPVFVKLLDMTGKLLYNKQVKSNGGLTEETVDVSGYAKGIYFLRIETAKGTTIEKFVKE
;
A
#
# COMPACT_ATOMS: atom_id res chain seq x y z
N MET A 1 11.55 -52.75 59.71
CA MET A 1 10.54 -52.42 58.67
C MET A 1 10.43 -50.89 58.54
N LYS A 2 11.12 -50.30 57.63
CA LYS A 2 11.06 -48.85 57.33
C LYS A 2 10.07 -48.65 56.17
N LYS A 3 8.98 -47.95 56.45
CA LYS A 3 8.01 -47.54 55.39
C LYS A 3 8.57 -46.32 54.63
N LEU A 4 8.84 -46.50 53.37
CA LEU A 4 9.22 -45.46 52.44
C LEU A 4 7.93 -44.78 51.91
N PHE A 5 7.69 -43.51 52.26
CA PHE A 5 6.63 -42.69 51.67
C PHE A 5 7.17 -42.05 50.40
N LEU A 6 6.61 -42.45 49.27
CA LEU A 6 6.88 -41.85 47.96
C LEU A 6 5.95 -40.66 47.79
N PHE A 7 6.49 -39.42 47.84
CA PHE A 7 5.77 -38.20 47.48
C PHE A 7 5.85 -38.06 45.93
N VAL A 8 4.76 -38.33 45.27
CA VAL A 8 4.60 -37.98 43.84
C VAL A 8 4.19 -36.51 43.80
N ALA A 9 5.12 -35.62 43.46
CA ALA A 9 4.82 -34.23 43.13
C ALA A 9 4.20 -34.22 41.76
N LEU A 10 2.87 -33.98 41.69
CA LEU A 10 2.18 -33.63 40.44
C LEU A 10 2.62 -32.22 40.08
N CYS A 11 3.57 -32.09 39.14
CA CYS A 11 3.77 -30.84 38.41
C CYS A 11 2.55 -30.62 37.49
N VAL A 12 1.56 -29.87 37.98
CA VAL A 12 0.55 -29.30 37.11
C VAL A 12 1.26 -28.15 36.37
N CYS A 13 1.66 -28.41 35.13
CA CYS A 13 1.99 -27.30 34.18
C CYS A 13 0.71 -26.50 33.98
N TYR A 14 0.56 -25.41 34.69
CA TYR A 14 -0.35 -24.36 34.26
C TYR A 14 0.20 -23.86 32.96
N VAL A 15 -0.44 -24.21 31.85
CA VAL A 15 -0.39 -23.42 30.63
C VAL A 15 -1.11 -22.13 31.03
N ALA A 16 -0.37 -21.11 31.35
CA ALA A 16 -0.91 -19.76 31.50
C ALA A 16 -1.38 -19.36 30.12
N PHE A 17 -2.67 -19.52 29.82
CA PHE A 17 -3.29 -18.74 28.78
C PHE A 17 -3.11 -17.29 29.23
N ALA A 18 -2.55 -16.44 28.36
CA ALA A 18 -2.54 -15.00 28.55
C ALA A 18 -4.00 -14.59 28.84
N ALA A 19 -4.25 -13.95 29.96
CA ALA A 19 -5.59 -13.43 30.24
C ALA A 19 -5.76 -12.15 29.48
N PRO A 20 -6.92 -11.87 28.87
CA PRO A 20 -7.18 -10.59 28.22
C PRO A 20 -6.86 -9.43 29.16
N VAL A 21 -6.31 -8.35 28.63
CA VAL A 21 -6.03 -7.12 29.40
C VAL A 21 -7.32 -6.63 30.06
N THR A 22 -7.29 -6.46 31.35
CA THR A 22 -8.46 -5.99 32.10
C THR A 22 -8.68 -4.49 31.93
N LYS A 23 -9.92 -4.03 32.18
CA LYS A 23 -10.21 -2.59 32.15
C LYS A 23 -9.37 -1.76 33.13
N ASP A 24 -8.94 -2.37 34.23
CA ASP A 24 -8.16 -1.69 35.27
C ASP A 24 -6.68 -1.54 34.79
N GLU A 25 -6.11 -2.56 34.16
CA GLU A 25 -4.81 -2.49 33.50
C GLU A 25 -4.85 -1.49 32.33
N ALA A 26 -5.87 -1.56 31.49
CA ALA A 26 -6.08 -0.59 30.42
C ALA A 26 -6.21 0.86 30.95
N ALA A 27 -6.79 1.06 32.14
CA ALA A 27 -6.85 2.37 32.78
C ALA A 27 -5.46 2.87 33.26
N VAL A 28 -4.56 1.96 33.64
CA VAL A 28 -3.16 2.29 33.95
C VAL A 28 -2.45 2.75 32.66
N VAL A 29 -2.58 1.97 31.60
CA VAL A 29 -2.03 2.32 30.27
C VAL A 29 -2.55 3.68 29.81
N CYS A 30 -3.85 3.91 29.86
CA CYS A 30 -4.47 5.18 29.47
C CYS A 30 -3.91 6.35 30.28
N ARG A 31 -3.77 6.21 31.60
CA ARG A 31 -3.21 7.25 32.49
C ARG A 31 -1.77 7.58 32.11
N ASN A 32 -0.92 6.57 31.91
CA ASN A 32 0.48 6.74 31.61
C ASN A 32 0.68 7.33 30.20
N PHE A 33 -0.14 6.92 29.24
CA PHE A 33 -0.18 7.52 27.91
C PHE A 33 -0.57 9.01 27.96
N LEU A 34 -1.63 9.36 28.66
CA LEU A 34 -2.05 10.77 28.80
C LEU A 34 -1.02 11.61 29.58
N ALA A 35 -0.35 11.02 30.58
CA ALA A 35 0.74 11.69 31.26
C ALA A 35 1.91 12.02 30.30
N GLN A 36 2.23 11.10 29.37
CA GLN A 36 3.22 11.35 28.31
C GLN A 36 2.77 12.49 27.40
N LYS A 37 1.52 12.52 26.97
CA LYS A 37 0.96 13.60 26.14
C LYS A 37 0.97 14.96 26.85
N MET A 38 0.75 14.97 28.17
CA MET A 38 0.93 16.19 29.00
C MET A 38 2.39 16.63 29.05
N ALA A 39 3.31 15.71 29.28
CA ALA A 39 4.76 16.01 29.28
C ALA A 39 5.24 16.59 27.95
N ASN A 40 4.65 16.14 26.84
CA ASN A 40 4.90 16.67 25.49
C ASN A 40 4.17 18.02 25.22
N GLY A 41 3.37 18.52 26.15
CA GLY A 41 2.61 19.78 25.99
C GLY A 41 1.46 19.70 24.98
N GLN A 42 0.97 18.52 24.70
CA GLN A 42 -0.13 18.32 23.73
C GLN A 42 -1.51 18.49 24.36
N ILE A 43 -1.61 18.25 25.66
CA ILE A 43 -2.82 18.48 26.48
C ILE A 43 -2.46 19.07 27.83
N ASP A 44 -3.39 19.84 28.42
CA ASP A 44 -3.21 20.47 29.72
C ASP A 44 -3.75 19.62 30.89
N LYS A 45 -4.66 18.68 30.59
CA LYS A 45 -5.34 17.84 31.60
C LYS A 45 -5.52 16.42 31.07
N ALA A 46 -5.40 15.46 31.97
CA ALA A 46 -5.49 14.03 31.69
C ALA A 46 -6.64 13.33 32.43
N ASP A 47 -7.71 14.07 32.78
CA ASP A 47 -8.87 13.51 33.46
C ASP A 47 -9.72 12.70 32.47
N PHE A 48 -9.98 11.44 32.78
CA PHE A 48 -10.72 10.52 31.92
C PHE A 48 -11.56 9.55 32.75
N TYR A 49 -12.55 8.94 32.12
CA TYR A 49 -13.36 7.87 32.70
C TYR A 49 -13.57 6.73 31.71
N TYR A 50 -13.73 5.52 32.23
CA TYR A 50 -14.06 4.35 31.44
C TYR A 50 -15.46 4.49 30.82
N LEU A 51 -15.57 4.33 29.50
CA LEU A 51 -16.82 4.37 28.78
C LEU A 51 -17.43 2.98 28.61
N LYS A 52 -16.71 2.07 27.93
CA LYS A 52 -17.15 0.70 27.67
C LYS A 52 -15.99 -0.18 27.17
N THR A 53 -16.25 -1.50 27.13
CA THR A 53 -15.43 -2.47 26.40
C THR A 53 -16.18 -2.92 25.16
N GLU A 54 -15.49 -2.99 24.02
CA GLU A 54 -16.01 -3.60 22.81
C GLU A 54 -15.61 -5.06 22.73
N TYR A 55 -16.46 -5.85 22.06
CA TYR A 55 -16.31 -7.28 21.93
C TYR A 55 -16.43 -7.69 20.48
N TRP A 56 -15.58 -8.61 20.05
CA TRP A 56 -15.76 -9.39 18.83
C TRP A 56 -16.26 -10.77 19.21
N GLU A 57 -17.49 -11.11 18.81
CA GLU A 57 -18.20 -12.28 19.33
C GLU A 57 -18.26 -12.25 20.89
N ASN A 58 -17.45 -13.07 21.57
CA ASN A 58 -17.37 -13.09 23.03
C ASN A 58 -16.00 -12.65 23.57
N THR A 59 -15.07 -12.28 22.68
CA THR A 59 -13.71 -11.87 23.06
C THR A 59 -13.69 -10.35 23.25
N PRO A 60 -13.24 -9.84 24.42
CA PRO A 60 -13.02 -8.41 24.58
C PRO A 60 -11.87 -8.00 23.65
N VAL A 61 -12.06 -6.93 22.90
CA VAL A 61 -11.07 -6.51 21.89
C VAL A 61 -10.44 -5.16 22.20
N TYR A 62 -11.18 -4.22 22.77
CA TYR A 62 -10.59 -2.98 23.27
C TYR A 62 -11.49 -2.29 24.29
N HIS A 63 -10.84 -1.46 25.12
CA HIS A 63 -11.45 -0.61 26.12
C HIS A 63 -11.44 0.83 25.67
N ILE A 64 -12.52 1.54 25.86
CA ILE A 64 -12.67 2.94 25.48
C ILE A 64 -12.73 3.80 26.73
N PHE A 65 -11.86 4.80 26.77
CA PHE A 65 -11.84 5.83 27.78
C PHE A 65 -12.20 7.17 27.16
N LYS A 66 -13.11 7.90 27.78
CA LYS A 66 -13.49 9.25 27.36
C LYS A 66 -12.84 10.26 28.28
N MET A 67 -12.32 11.35 27.69
CA MET A 67 -11.81 12.47 28.49
C MET A 67 -12.98 13.29 29.06
N GLU A 68 -12.78 13.93 30.21
CA GLU A 68 -13.79 14.87 30.77
C GLU A 68 -13.97 16.11 29.88
N SER A 69 -12.91 16.51 29.19
CA SER A 69 -12.97 17.43 28.04
C SER A 69 -13.39 16.68 26.77
N THR A 70 -13.27 17.28 25.60
CA THR A 70 -13.39 16.57 24.32
C THR A 70 -12.23 15.61 24.15
N GLY A 71 -12.52 14.36 23.77
CA GLY A 71 -11.51 13.38 23.44
C GLY A 71 -11.79 11.97 23.94
N PHE A 72 -11.03 11.02 23.42
CA PHE A 72 -11.07 9.62 23.79
C PHE A 72 -9.70 8.95 23.64
N VAL A 73 -9.53 7.81 24.31
CA VAL A 73 -8.41 6.88 24.11
C VAL A 73 -8.98 5.47 24.01
N THR A 74 -8.51 4.71 23.02
CA THR A 74 -8.89 3.31 22.82
C THR A 74 -7.68 2.42 23.09
N ILE A 75 -7.79 1.54 24.09
CA ILE A 75 -6.73 0.64 24.55
C ILE A 75 -7.08 -0.79 24.16
N SER A 76 -6.14 -1.53 23.58
CA SER A 76 -6.33 -2.96 23.29
C SER A 76 -6.71 -3.75 24.55
N ALA A 77 -7.56 -4.75 24.37
CA ALA A 77 -7.83 -5.75 25.42
C ALA A 77 -6.94 -6.99 25.30
N SER A 78 -5.89 -6.92 24.46
CA SER A 78 -4.90 -7.96 24.24
C SER A 78 -3.49 -7.37 24.32
N ASP A 79 -2.60 -7.99 25.07
CA ASP A 79 -1.18 -7.64 25.12
C ASP A 79 -0.37 -8.17 23.92
N HIS A 80 -1.02 -8.90 23.05
CA HIS A 80 -0.51 -9.34 21.75
C HIS A 80 -0.63 -8.27 20.65
N PHE A 81 -1.40 -7.21 20.89
CA PHE A 81 -1.65 -6.11 19.96
C PHE A 81 -1.11 -4.78 20.50
N GLU A 82 -1.00 -3.76 19.64
CA GLU A 82 -0.59 -2.42 20.06
C GLU A 82 -1.42 -1.90 21.24
N PRO A 83 -0.80 -1.41 22.32
CA PRO A 83 -1.54 -0.99 23.52
C PRO A 83 -2.50 0.17 23.23
N ILE A 84 -2.08 1.15 22.46
CA ILE A 84 -2.91 2.29 22.04
C ILE A 84 -3.36 2.05 20.59
N ILE A 85 -4.66 1.83 20.38
CA ILE A 85 -5.24 1.61 19.05
C ILE A 85 -5.53 2.96 18.39
N GLY A 86 -6.06 3.91 19.13
CA GLY A 86 -6.37 5.24 18.64
C GLY A 86 -6.75 6.19 19.77
N TYR A 87 -6.61 7.49 19.49
CA TYR A 87 -7.01 8.53 20.41
C TYR A 87 -7.34 9.82 19.66
N SER A 88 -8.10 10.68 20.32
CA SER A 88 -8.37 12.05 19.85
C SER A 88 -8.39 13.03 21.02
N PHE A 89 -7.96 14.25 20.77
CA PHE A 89 -8.14 15.40 21.68
C PHE A 89 -9.06 16.46 21.09
N GLU A 90 -9.61 16.22 19.91
CA GLU A 90 -10.45 17.16 19.16
C GLU A 90 -11.84 16.62 18.81
N SER A 91 -12.06 15.33 18.95
CA SER A 91 -13.30 14.63 18.67
C SER A 91 -13.67 13.69 19.80
N ASP A 92 -14.95 13.61 20.13
CA ASP A 92 -15.48 12.57 21.01
C ASP A 92 -15.53 11.22 20.30
N TYR A 93 -15.67 10.13 21.07
CA TYR A 93 -15.87 8.78 20.53
C TYR A 93 -17.25 8.69 19.86
N LEU A 94 -17.31 9.08 18.60
CA LEU A 94 -18.50 9.10 17.74
C LEU A 94 -18.20 8.33 16.44
N PRO A 95 -18.22 6.97 16.46
CA PRO A 95 -17.92 6.18 15.28
C PRO A 95 -18.82 6.54 14.09
N ASN A 96 -18.23 6.55 12.91
CA ASN A 96 -18.86 6.80 11.62
C ASN A 96 -18.64 5.58 10.71
N PRO A 97 -19.26 5.49 9.52
CA PRO A 97 -19.09 4.33 8.65
C PRO A 97 -17.63 3.99 8.30
N ALA A 98 -16.80 5.01 8.04
CA ALA A 98 -15.39 4.80 7.69
C ALA A 98 -14.57 4.30 8.89
N SER A 99 -14.66 4.99 10.03
CA SER A 99 -13.95 4.55 11.24
C SER A 99 -14.45 3.21 11.76
N THR A 100 -15.76 2.93 11.65
CA THR A 100 -16.32 1.63 12.02
C THR A 100 -15.72 0.50 11.20
N PHE A 101 -15.50 0.70 9.90
CA PHE A 101 -14.87 -0.28 9.01
C PHE A 101 -13.44 -0.65 9.50
N ILE A 102 -12.64 0.35 9.86
CA ILE A 102 -11.27 0.13 10.38
C ILE A 102 -11.30 -0.47 11.80
N MET A 103 -12.19 0.01 12.68
CA MET A 103 -12.34 -0.54 14.03
C MET A 103 -12.82 -2.00 14.02
N GLU A 104 -13.60 -2.42 13.02
CA GLU A 104 -13.96 -3.83 12.81
C GLU A 104 -12.70 -4.65 12.45
N ALA A 105 -11.81 -4.13 11.61
CA ALA A 105 -10.55 -4.82 11.29
C ALA A 105 -9.69 -5.03 12.55
N TYR A 106 -9.49 -3.98 13.34
CA TYR A 106 -8.78 -4.10 14.61
C TYR A 106 -9.44 -5.12 15.55
N SER A 107 -10.78 -5.11 15.66
CA SER A 107 -11.51 -6.06 16.50
C SER A 107 -11.22 -7.51 16.11
N ARG A 108 -11.22 -7.80 14.82
CA ARG A 108 -10.95 -9.14 14.28
C ARG A 108 -9.51 -9.55 14.49
N TRP A 109 -8.56 -8.67 14.21
CA TRP A 109 -7.13 -8.93 14.39
C TRP A 109 -6.77 -9.14 15.86
N ILE A 110 -7.30 -8.32 16.78
CA ILE A 110 -7.10 -8.50 18.22
C ILE A 110 -7.67 -9.83 18.69
N ALA A 111 -8.90 -10.18 18.28
CA ALA A 111 -9.50 -11.44 18.64
C ALA A 111 -8.73 -12.65 18.07
N GLU A 112 -8.15 -12.52 16.89
CA GLU A 112 -7.33 -13.56 16.26
C GLU A 112 -5.96 -13.67 16.93
N CYS A 113 -5.32 -12.55 17.32
CA CYS A 113 -4.10 -12.55 18.13
C CYS A 113 -4.29 -13.33 19.44
N GLU A 114 -5.38 -13.08 20.16
CA GLU A 114 -5.72 -13.82 21.41
C GLU A 114 -5.93 -15.31 21.14
N LYS A 115 -6.71 -15.64 20.11
CA LYS A 115 -7.06 -17.02 19.78
C LYS A 115 -5.86 -17.86 19.36
N GLU A 116 -5.00 -17.32 18.51
CA GLU A 116 -3.85 -18.02 17.93
C GLU A 116 -2.57 -17.81 18.75
N ASN A 117 -2.60 -16.98 19.81
CA ASN A 117 -1.47 -16.63 20.66
C ASN A 117 -0.28 -16.08 19.86
N VAL A 118 -0.56 -15.14 18.96
CA VAL A 118 0.43 -14.45 18.11
C VAL A 118 0.50 -12.98 18.45
N SER A 119 1.69 -12.39 18.43
CA SER A 119 1.92 -11.00 18.83
C SER A 119 2.63 -10.22 17.73
N TYR A 120 2.31 -8.95 17.57
CA TYR A 120 3.13 -8.04 16.78
C TYR A 120 4.49 -7.83 17.43
N LYS A 121 5.51 -7.61 16.62
CA LYS A 121 6.89 -7.38 17.09
C LYS A 121 6.98 -6.15 17.99
N GLY A 122 7.66 -6.32 19.13
CA GLY A 122 7.93 -5.22 20.08
C GLY A 122 6.75 -4.73 20.89
N VAL A 123 5.55 -5.31 20.76
CA VAL A 123 4.37 -4.86 21.53
C VAL A 123 4.50 -5.16 23.02
N LYS A 124 5.15 -6.25 23.40
CA LYS A 124 5.37 -6.62 24.81
C LYS A 124 6.15 -5.54 25.55
N ASP A 125 7.21 -5.04 24.96
CA ASP A 125 8.03 -3.96 25.55
C ASP A 125 7.21 -2.68 25.74
N LYS A 126 6.30 -2.37 24.80
CA LYS A 126 5.38 -1.23 24.92
C LYS A 126 4.39 -1.43 26.07
N TRP A 127 3.82 -2.63 26.21
CA TRP A 127 2.93 -2.96 27.30
C TRP A 127 3.64 -2.90 28.65
N GLU A 128 4.83 -3.50 28.79
CA GLU A 128 5.65 -3.42 30.01
C GLU A 128 5.97 -1.97 30.36
N THR A 129 6.28 -1.14 29.39
CA THR A 129 6.53 0.30 29.59
C THR A 129 5.31 1.00 30.16
N TYR A 130 4.14 0.86 29.55
CA TYR A 130 2.93 1.53 29.98
C TYR A 130 2.31 0.96 31.27
N LEU A 131 2.56 -0.31 31.61
CA LEU A 131 2.09 -0.95 32.84
C LEU A 131 3.07 -0.77 34.02
N SER A 132 4.26 -0.22 33.79
CA SER A 132 5.28 -0.06 34.83
C SER A 132 4.80 0.82 35.98
N ASP A 133 4.95 0.33 37.19
CA ASP A 133 4.73 1.10 38.44
C ASP A 133 5.70 2.30 38.57
N HIS A 134 6.76 2.30 37.75
CA HIS A 134 7.80 3.33 37.72
C HIS A 134 7.75 4.16 36.44
N PHE A 135 6.62 4.18 35.74
CA PHE A 135 6.46 4.99 34.54
C PHE A 135 6.73 6.46 34.85
N VAL A 136 7.66 7.04 34.12
CA VAL A 136 8.00 8.47 34.19
C VAL A 136 7.75 9.07 32.80
N ALA A 137 6.82 10.01 32.74
CA ALA A 137 6.58 10.75 31.52
C ALA A 137 7.69 11.78 31.30
N GLU A 138 8.46 11.63 30.25
CA GLU A 138 9.50 12.57 29.84
C GLU A 138 9.17 13.16 28.45
N PRO A 139 9.45 14.45 28.22
CA PRO A 139 9.21 15.06 26.90
C PRO A 139 9.98 14.32 25.79
N THR A 140 9.26 13.85 24.80
CA THR A 140 9.81 13.19 23.61
C THR A 140 10.17 14.24 22.56
N ARG A 141 11.36 14.15 21.96
CA ARG A 141 11.83 15.02 20.89
C ARG A 141 11.67 14.36 19.51
N ALA A 142 10.68 13.54 19.33
CA ALA A 142 10.41 12.94 18.03
C ALA A 142 9.77 13.96 17.08
N ASP A 143 10.04 13.79 15.80
CA ASP A 143 9.37 14.57 14.76
C ASP A 143 7.88 14.28 14.77
N ILE A 144 7.09 15.33 14.67
CA ILE A 144 5.61 15.24 14.59
C ILE A 144 5.12 16.18 13.49
N ILE A 145 4.10 15.74 12.77
CA ILE A 145 3.33 16.61 11.88
C ILE A 145 1.91 16.72 12.44
N LYS A 146 1.56 17.93 12.85
CA LYS A 146 0.18 18.22 13.30
C LYS A 146 -0.79 18.10 12.14
N PRO A 147 -2.09 17.85 12.41
CA PRO A 147 -3.09 17.79 11.36
C PRO A 147 -3.03 18.97 10.41
N LEU A 148 -2.82 18.71 9.14
CA LEU A 148 -2.68 19.73 8.10
C LEU A 148 -4.02 20.28 7.67
N ILE A 149 -5.06 19.42 7.63
CA ILE A 149 -6.39 19.75 7.17
C ILE A 149 -7.22 20.29 8.34
N THR A 150 -7.77 21.46 8.16
CA THR A 150 -8.65 22.12 9.17
C THR A 150 -10.13 21.92 8.87
N THR A 151 -10.48 21.46 7.66
CA THR A 151 -11.87 21.20 7.29
C THR A 151 -12.37 19.92 7.94
N ARG A 152 -13.61 19.97 8.45
CA ARG A 152 -14.33 18.81 9.00
C ARG A 152 -15.58 18.59 8.15
N TRP A 153 -15.35 18.15 6.91
CA TRP A 153 -16.45 17.97 5.98
C TRP A 153 -17.07 16.58 6.09
N SER A 154 -18.32 16.49 5.62
CA SER A 154 -19.09 15.25 5.57
C SER A 154 -19.63 15.02 4.15
N GLN A 155 -20.48 14.02 4.01
CA GLN A 155 -21.01 13.55 2.73
C GLN A 155 -22.52 13.80 2.59
N GLU A 156 -23.16 14.36 3.61
CA GLU A 156 -24.60 14.43 3.81
C GLU A 156 -25.14 15.83 3.54
N THR A 157 -26.14 16.22 4.31
CA THR A 157 -26.80 17.52 4.30
C THR A 157 -25.81 18.69 4.23
N TYR A 158 -26.07 19.65 3.37
CA TYR A 158 -25.25 20.79 2.94
C TYR A 158 -24.15 20.44 1.94
N TYR A 159 -23.55 19.27 2.01
CA TYR A 159 -22.46 18.85 1.15
C TYR A 159 -22.96 18.28 -0.19
N ASN A 160 -24.09 17.54 -0.15
CA ASN A 160 -24.66 16.80 -1.27
C ASN A 160 -25.67 17.59 -2.11
N THR A 161 -25.83 18.87 -1.91
CA THR A 161 -26.90 19.69 -2.54
C THR A 161 -26.91 19.64 -4.08
N TYR A 162 -25.76 19.46 -4.72
CA TYR A 162 -25.66 19.30 -6.17
C TYR A 162 -25.68 17.86 -6.64
N CYS A 163 -25.62 16.91 -5.73
CA CYS A 163 -25.70 15.48 -6.07
C CYS A 163 -27.09 15.13 -6.63
N PRO A 164 -27.22 14.06 -7.39
CA PRO A 164 -28.51 13.63 -7.95
C PRO A 164 -29.60 13.51 -6.90
N PHE A 165 -30.83 13.83 -7.31
CA PHE A 165 -32.00 13.67 -6.46
C PHE A 165 -32.24 12.19 -6.17
N ASP A 166 -32.36 11.83 -4.90
CA ASP A 166 -32.63 10.48 -4.41
C ASP A 166 -33.42 10.53 -3.10
N LEU A 167 -34.64 10.01 -3.13
CA LEU A 167 -35.53 10.02 -1.96
C LEU A 167 -34.99 9.22 -0.76
N GLN A 168 -34.06 8.33 -0.98
CA GLN A 168 -33.45 7.52 0.09
C GLN A 168 -32.23 8.19 0.73
N GLY A 169 -31.71 9.23 0.09
CA GLY A 169 -30.54 9.95 0.58
C GLY A 169 -30.86 11.11 1.54
N PRO A 170 -29.83 11.63 2.22
CA PRO A 170 -29.97 12.78 3.09
C PRO A 170 -30.41 14.02 2.29
N ASP A 171 -31.39 14.75 2.81
CA ASP A 171 -32.05 15.88 2.12
C ASP A 171 -32.55 15.55 0.70
N GLN A 172 -32.93 14.27 0.46
CA GLN A 172 -33.40 13.77 -0.83
C GLN A 172 -32.35 13.86 -1.95
N HIS A 173 -31.09 13.81 -1.62
CA HIS A 173 -29.98 13.74 -2.56
C HIS A 173 -29.08 12.53 -2.25
N ALA A 174 -28.43 11.99 -3.28
CA ALA A 174 -27.40 10.98 -3.09
C ALA A 174 -26.23 11.56 -2.25
N TYR A 175 -25.52 10.70 -1.53
CA TYR A 175 -24.29 11.10 -0.82
C TYR A 175 -23.25 11.64 -1.81
N THR A 176 -22.38 12.58 -1.36
CA THR A 176 -21.25 13.04 -2.19
C THR A 176 -20.27 11.92 -2.49
N GLY A 177 -20.11 10.97 -1.56
CA GLY A 177 -19.15 9.88 -1.61
C GLY A 177 -17.81 10.23 -0.94
N CYS A 178 -17.24 9.24 -0.26
CA CYS A 178 -16.00 9.40 0.52
C CYS A 178 -14.80 9.84 -0.33
N VAL A 179 -14.68 9.32 -1.56
CA VAL A 179 -13.64 9.70 -2.51
C VAL A 179 -13.72 11.18 -2.87
N ALA A 180 -14.91 11.68 -3.20
CA ALA A 180 -15.12 13.11 -3.52
C ALA A 180 -14.82 14.01 -2.31
N THR A 181 -15.21 13.57 -1.11
CA THR A 181 -14.98 14.32 0.12
C THR A 181 -13.50 14.42 0.46
N ALA A 182 -12.75 13.32 0.31
CA ALA A 182 -11.30 13.33 0.51
C ALA A 182 -10.60 14.27 -0.50
N LEU A 183 -10.91 14.15 -1.80
CA LEU A 183 -10.33 15.03 -2.83
C LEU A 183 -10.66 16.50 -2.58
N ALA A 184 -11.92 16.82 -2.29
CA ALA A 184 -12.35 18.20 -2.08
C ALA A 184 -11.67 18.87 -0.87
N GLN A 185 -11.44 18.14 0.22
CA GLN A 185 -10.70 18.64 1.38
C GLN A 185 -9.21 18.87 1.06
N ILE A 186 -8.58 17.95 0.30
CA ILE A 186 -7.18 18.11 -0.16
C ILE A 186 -7.08 19.33 -1.10
N MET A 187 -8.00 19.47 -2.05
CA MET A 187 -8.04 20.64 -2.94
C MET A 187 -8.27 21.94 -2.17
N ASN A 188 -9.13 21.91 -1.16
CA ASN A 188 -9.37 23.06 -0.29
C ASN A 188 -8.14 23.44 0.55
N TYR A 189 -7.40 22.44 1.05
CA TYR A 189 -6.13 22.66 1.76
C TYR A 189 -5.10 23.38 0.90
N HIS A 190 -4.94 22.94 -0.35
CA HIS A 190 -4.02 23.58 -1.28
C HIS A 190 -4.54 24.90 -1.87
N GLY A 191 -5.86 25.17 -1.79
CA GLY A 191 -6.47 26.29 -2.48
C GLY A 191 -6.31 26.20 -4.01
N HIS A 192 -6.33 24.99 -4.58
CA HIS A 192 -5.96 24.74 -5.97
C HIS A 192 -6.88 23.69 -6.65
N PRO A 193 -7.10 23.80 -7.98
CA PRO A 193 -6.77 24.92 -8.87
C PRO A 193 -7.81 26.04 -8.79
N ASP A 194 -7.44 27.25 -9.22
CA ASP A 194 -8.44 28.34 -9.39
C ASP A 194 -9.51 27.97 -10.42
N VAL A 195 -9.08 27.34 -11.53
CA VAL A 195 -9.95 26.89 -12.61
C VAL A 195 -9.51 25.48 -13.05
N GLY A 196 -10.48 24.57 -13.13
CA GLY A 196 -10.24 23.22 -13.62
C GLY A 196 -9.94 23.15 -15.12
N VAL A 197 -9.69 21.96 -15.62
CA VAL A 197 -9.37 21.68 -17.02
C VAL A 197 -10.34 20.66 -17.59
N LEU A 198 -10.77 20.86 -18.84
CA LEU A 198 -11.66 19.93 -19.54
C LEU A 198 -13.02 19.76 -18.85
N GLY A 199 -13.64 18.62 -19.03
CA GLY A 199 -14.90 18.24 -18.42
C GLY A 199 -15.03 16.73 -18.29
N SER A 200 -16.05 16.29 -17.59
CA SER A 200 -16.43 14.88 -17.49
C SER A 200 -17.91 14.71 -17.78
N SER A 201 -18.27 13.63 -18.48
CA SER A 201 -19.65 13.28 -18.80
C SER A 201 -19.83 11.78 -18.75
N TYR A 202 -20.77 11.30 -17.94
CA TYR A 202 -21.04 9.87 -17.76
C TYR A 202 -22.52 9.64 -17.35
N ASN A 203 -22.95 8.38 -17.28
CA ASN A 203 -24.32 8.00 -16.97
C ASN A 203 -24.38 7.15 -15.68
N PRO A 204 -24.41 7.74 -14.47
CA PRO A 204 -24.65 6.95 -13.27
C PRO A 204 -26.12 6.51 -13.21
N SER A 205 -26.35 5.19 -13.20
CA SER A 205 -27.72 4.64 -13.05
C SER A 205 -28.18 4.83 -11.59
N PRO A 206 -29.44 5.22 -11.33
CA PRO A 206 -30.54 5.48 -12.30
C PRO A 206 -30.64 6.94 -12.75
N TYR A 207 -29.71 7.82 -12.41
CA TYR A 207 -29.86 9.29 -12.47
C TYR A 207 -29.68 9.90 -13.87
N GLY A 208 -29.31 9.11 -14.87
CA GLY A 208 -29.08 9.61 -16.22
C GLY A 208 -27.75 10.32 -16.40
N ARG A 209 -27.64 11.09 -17.48
CA ARG A 209 -26.39 11.73 -17.85
C ARG A 209 -26.05 12.93 -16.96
N ILE A 210 -24.88 12.91 -16.37
CA ILE A 210 -24.29 14.03 -15.65
C ILE A 210 -23.10 14.55 -16.47
N THR A 211 -23.01 15.88 -16.62
CA THR A 211 -21.93 16.56 -17.34
C THR A 211 -21.49 17.79 -16.57
N VAL A 212 -20.20 17.92 -16.34
CA VAL A 212 -19.56 19.12 -15.78
C VAL A 212 -18.38 19.51 -16.66
N MET A 213 -18.29 20.77 -17.05
CA MET A 213 -17.12 21.37 -17.69
C MET A 213 -16.32 22.09 -16.61
N PHE A 214 -15.27 21.48 -16.09
CA PHE A 214 -14.47 22.05 -15.00
C PHE A 214 -13.78 23.35 -15.38
N SER A 215 -13.46 23.52 -16.68
CA SER A 215 -12.90 24.75 -17.24
C SER A 215 -13.81 25.97 -17.16
N ASP A 216 -15.11 25.77 -16.94
CA ASP A 216 -16.10 26.86 -16.89
C ASP A 216 -16.30 27.43 -15.48
N TYR A 217 -15.61 26.86 -14.48
CA TYR A 217 -15.78 27.23 -13.09
C TYR A 217 -14.50 27.74 -12.46
N THR A 218 -14.59 28.88 -11.77
CA THR A 218 -13.57 29.38 -10.86
C THR A 218 -13.92 28.95 -9.45
N TYR A 219 -13.03 28.22 -8.79
CA TYR A 219 -13.21 27.77 -7.41
C TYR A 219 -12.82 28.87 -6.43
N ASN A 220 -13.65 29.11 -5.44
CA ASN A 220 -13.40 30.08 -4.38
C ASN A 220 -13.22 29.38 -3.03
N TYR A 221 -12.02 28.88 -2.78
CA TYR A 221 -11.69 28.14 -1.57
C TYR A 221 -11.86 28.98 -0.29
N ASN A 222 -11.64 30.30 -0.35
CA ASN A 222 -11.81 31.18 0.80
C ASN A 222 -13.29 31.33 1.25
N ALA A 223 -14.25 30.96 0.41
CA ALA A 223 -15.66 30.93 0.75
C ALA A 223 -16.10 29.63 1.42
N ASN A 224 -15.22 28.63 1.49
CA ASN A 224 -15.50 27.32 2.06
C ASN A 224 -15.32 27.35 3.58
N PRO A 225 -16.34 27.00 4.37
CA PRO A 225 -16.20 26.93 5.82
C PRO A 225 -15.44 25.66 6.23
N ASN A 226 -14.62 25.77 7.27
CA ASN A 226 -13.98 24.57 7.84
C ASN A 226 -15.01 23.60 8.43
N VAL A 227 -16.02 24.15 9.13
CA VAL A 227 -17.18 23.42 9.65
C VAL A 227 -18.44 24.14 9.22
N PRO A 228 -19.20 23.63 8.28
CA PRO A 228 -20.41 24.31 7.82
C PRO A 228 -21.52 24.17 8.86
N ILE A 229 -22.08 25.29 9.22
CA ILE A 229 -23.32 25.39 10.05
C ILE A 229 -24.54 25.70 9.19
N ARG A 230 -24.34 25.89 7.90
CA ARG A 230 -25.36 26.19 6.90
C ARG A 230 -24.83 25.85 5.52
N TYR A 231 -25.70 25.76 4.54
CA TYR A 231 -25.36 25.58 3.13
C TYR A 231 -24.29 26.56 2.64
N SER A 232 -23.28 26.00 1.95
CA SER A 232 -22.27 26.75 1.20
C SER A 232 -22.26 26.29 -0.25
N ASN A 233 -22.57 27.22 -1.16
CA ASN A 233 -22.61 26.93 -2.59
C ASN A 233 -21.27 26.46 -3.14
N GLU A 234 -20.17 27.10 -2.74
CA GLU A 234 -18.84 26.79 -3.24
C GLU A 234 -18.35 25.43 -2.76
N MET A 235 -18.56 25.12 -1.48
CA MET A 235 -18.23 23.82 -0.91
C MET A 235 -19.02 22.67 -1.58
N ALA A 236 -20.34 22.80 -1.66
CA ALA A 236 -21.18 21.75 -2.28
C ALA A 236 -20.88 21.56 -3.77
N LYS A 237 -20.56 22.65 -4.47
CA LYS A 237 -20.11 22.61 -5.87
C LYS A 237 -18.78 21.87 -6.01
N LEU A 238 -17.79 22.18 -5.18
CA LEU A 238 -16.48 21.51 -5.20
C LEU A 238 -16.62 20.01 -4.98
N LEU A 239 -17.39 19.61 -3.96
CA LEU A 239 -17.67 18.20 -3.67
C LEU A 239 -18.35 17.48 -4.83
N PHE A 240 -19.37 18.10 -5.45
CA PHE A 240 -20.04 17.55 -6.61
C PHE A 240 -19.10 17.44 -7.81
N HIS A 241 -18.27 18.46 -8.08
CA HIS A 241 -17.28 18.42 -9.16
C HIS A 241 -16.24 17.32 -8.95
N CYS A 242 -15.74 17.13 -7.73
CA CYS A 242 -14.89 15.99 -7.38
C CYS A 242 -15.62 14.67 -7.66
N GLY A 243 -16.89 14.55 -7.27
CA GLY A 243 -17.68 13.35 -7.54
C GLY A 243 -17.84 13.07 -9.05
N VAL A 244 -18.12 14.10 -9.85
CA VAL A 244 -18.23 13.93 -11.31
C VAL A 244 -16.90 13.60 -11.96
N SER A 245 -15.81 14.17 -11.48
CA SER A 245 -14.45 13.93 -12.02
C SER A 245 -14.00 12.47 -11.87
N VAL A 246 -14.42 11.80 -10.80
CA VAL A 246 -14.12 10.39 -10.52
C VAL A 246 -15.16 9.42 -11.04
N GLN A 247 -16.18 9.92 -11.78
CA GLN A 247 -17.32 9.15 -12.27
C GLN A 247 -18.07 8.42 -11.13
N MET A 248 -18.42 9.18 -10.08
CA MET A 248 -19.06 8.67 -8.87
C MET A 248 -20.28 7.81 -9.17
N GLY A 249 -20.31 6.61 -8.63
CA GLY A 249 -21.51 5.79 -8.53
C GLY A 249 -22.43 6.32 -7.43
N TYR A 250 -23.23 7.35 -7.76
CA TYR A 250 -24.11 7.99 -6.82
C TYR A 250 -25.21 7.04 -6.30
N SER A 251 -25.59 7.18 -5.02
CA SER A 251 -26.67 6.45 -4.39
C SER A 251 -27.13 7.15 -3.10
N GLY A 252 -28.42 7.06 -2.80
CA GLY A 252 -29.01 7.49 -1.53
C GLY A 252 -28.60 6.60 -0.34
N GLY A 253 -28.09 5.41 -0.58
CA GLY A 253 -27.57 4.51 0.46
C GLY A 253 -26.05 4.60 0.69
N GLY A 254 -25.35 5.40 -0.12
CA GLY A 254 -23.89 5.55 -0.09
C GLY A 254 -23.30 5.58 -1.50
N SER A 255 -22.47 6.57 -1.81
CA SER A 255 -21.85 6.76 -3.12
C SER A 255 -20.39 6.36 -3.08
N GLY A 256 -19.88 5.75 -4.16
CA GLY A 256 -18.50 5.26 -4.24
C GLY A 256 -17.85 5.46 -5.60
N ALA A 257 -16.53 5.53 -5.62
CA ALA A 257 -15.71 5.59 -6.82
C ALA A 257 -14.36 4.86 -6.59
N SER A 258 -13.66 4.57 -7.67
CA SER A 258 -12.33 3.95 -7.61
C SER A 258 -11.27 4.97 -7.17
N SER A 259 -10.30 4.54 -6.34
CA SER A 259 -9.14 5.35 -5.96
C SER A 259 -8.25 5.68 -7.18
N ILE A 260 -8.18 4.81 -8.17
CA ILE A 260 -7.47 5.08 -9.42
C ILE A 260 -8.07 6.31 -10.13
N ASN A 261 -9.42 6.36 -10.24
CA ASN A 261 -10.10 7.51 -10.82
C ASN A 261 -9.83 8.79 -10.04
N ALA A 262 -9.60 8.69 -8.72
CA ALA A 262 -9.28 9.85 -7.88
C ALA A 262 -7.93 10.46 -8.28
N MET A 263 -6.90 9.64 -8.45
CA MET A 263 -5.56 10.11 -8.86
C MET A 263 -5.58 10.66 -10.30
N GLU A 264 -6.23 9.96 -11.21
CA GLU A 264 -6.41 10.45 -12.59
C GLU A 264 -7.17 11.77 -12.66
N ALA A 265 -8.19 11.95 -11.83
CA ALA A 265 -8.98 13.18 -11.80
C ALA A 265 -8.16 14.39 -11.34
N LEU A 266 -7.31 14.22 -10.31
CA LEU A 266 -6.42 15.27 -9.83
C LEU A 266 -5.49 15.78 -10.93
N SER A 267 -4.82 14.89 -11.63
CA SER A 267 -3.89 15.26 -12.71
C SER A 267 -4.65 15.78 -13.96
N ARG A 268 -5.71 15.09 -14.36
CA ARG A 268 -6.41 15.37 -15.62
C ARG A 268 -7.27 16.62 -15.58
N HIS A 269 -7.92 16.90 -14.42
CA HIS A 269 -8.94 17.93 -14.29
C HIS A 269 -8.57 19.06 -13.35
N PHE A 270 -7.67 18.82 -12.40
CA PHE A 270 -7.41 19.77 -11.32
C PHE A 270 -5.96 20.25 -11.24
N LYS A 271 -5.17 20.04 -12.29
CA LYS A 271 -3.80 20.57 -12.42
C LYS A 271 -2.86 20.15 -11.28
N TYR A 272 -3.08 18.98 -10.71
CA TYR A 272 -2.11 18.35 -9.82
C TYR A 272 -1.03 17.67 -10.65
N ASP A 273 0.13 17.48 -10.06
CA ASP A 273 1.21 16.71 -10.69
C ASP A 273 0.80 15.24 -10.84
N SER A 274 1.68 14.40 -11.33
CA SER A 274 1.42 12.98 -11.59
C SER A 274 1.05 12.23 -10.29
N ALA A 275 -0.14 12.52 -9.74
CA ALA A 275 -0.67 11.83 -8.57
C ALA A 275 -0.74 10.32 -8.85
N TRP A 276 -0.17 9.54 -7.97
CA TRP A 276 -0.05 8.08 -8.13
C TRP A 276 -0.66 7.32 -6.96
N LEU A 277 -1.33 6.21 -7.27
CA LEU A 277 -1.90 5.31 -6.27
C LEU A 277 -0.92 4.20 -5.92
N CYS A 278 -0.48 4.18 -4.67
CA CYS A 278 0.35 3.13 -4.10
C CYS A 278 -0.49 2.16 -3.28
N GLN A 279 -0.20 0.87 -3.37
CA GLN A 279 -0.86 -0.17 -2.59
C GLN A 279 0.06 -0.73 -1.52
N ARG A 280 -0.45 -0.91 -0.28
CA ARG A 280 0.32 -1.46 0.84
C ARG A 280 0.94 -2.83 0.51
N GLY A 281 0.20 -3.69 -0.18
CA GLY A 281 0.65 -5.03 -0.54
C GLY A 281 1.88 -5.09 -1.45
N LEU A 282 2.32 -3.95 -2.00
CA LEU A 282 3.56 -3.84 -2.78
C LEU A 282 4.81 -3.65 -1.90
N TYR A 283 4.67 -3.49 -0.59
CA TYR A 283 5.75 -3.22 0.35
C TYR A 283 5.95 -4.42 1.27
N ALA A 284 7.16 -4.94 1.36
CA ALA A 284 7.47 -6.13 2.17
C ALA A 284 7.13 -5.91 3.64
N GLU A 285 7.50 -4.75 4.20
CA GLU A 285 7.32 -4.45 5.62
C GLU A 285 6.42 -3.26 5.88
N ILE A 286 5.68 -3.30 6.99
CA ILE A 286 4.82 -2.20 7.43
C ILE A 286 5.60 -0.91 7.72
N GLU A 287 6.85 -1.01 8.17
CA GLU A 287 7.68 0.16 8.44
C GLU A 287 8.07 0.92 7.18
N VAL A 288 8.30 0.21 6.08
CA VAL A 288 8.52 0.85 4.76
C VAL A 288 7.28 1.60 4.34
N TRP A 289 6.10 0.99 4.47
CA TRP A 289 4.84 1.66 4.19
C TRP A 289 4.62 2.90 5.07
N ARG A 290 4.86 2.80 6.37
CA ARG A 290 4.78 3.93 7.31
C ARG A 290 5.77 5.05 6.92
N SER A 291 6.95 4.69 6.43
CA SER A 291 7.95 5.66 5.95
C SER A 291 7.47 6.40 4.70
N VAL A 292 6.85 5.69 3.75
CA VAL A 292 6.23 6.29 2.56
C VAL A 292 5.16 7.32 2.96
N LEU A 293 4.28 6.98 3.91
CA LEU A 293 3.24 7.89 4.38
C LEU A 293 3.84 9.11 5.09
N ARG A 294 4.83 8.89 5.97
CA ARG A 294 5.52 9.99 6.68
C ARG A 294 6.23 10.93 5.71
N ASN A 295 6.92 10.40 4.71
CA ASN A 295 7.63 11.22 3.71
C ASN A 295 6.70 12.21 2.98
N GLU A 296 5.47 11.82 2.63
CA GLU A 296 4.52 12.77 2.04
C GLU A 296 4.05 13.81 3.06
N LEU A 297 3.80 13.40 4.31
CA LEU A 297 3.37 14.32 5.37
C LEU A 297 4.47 15.30 5.77
N ASP A 298 5.74 14.87 5.81
CA ASP A 298 6.91 15.73 6.04
C ASP A 298 7.05 16.83 4.98
N LEU A 299 6.54 16.54 3.77
CA LEU A 299 6.43 17.47 2.66
C LEU A 299 5.18 18.35 2.74
N LEU A 300 4.43 18.30 3.85
CA LEU A 300 3.16 18.98 4.06
C LEU A 300 2.11 18.62 2.99
N ARG A 301 2.08 17.36 2.59
CA ARG A 301 1.13 16.81 1.62
C ARG A 301 0.17 15.88 2.35
N PRO A 302 -1.08 16.29 2.57
CA PRO A 302 -2.09 15.40 3.10
C PRO A 302 -2.35 14.29 2.08
N LEU A 303 -2.41 13.06 2.57
CA LEU A 303 -2.57 11.87 1.75
C LEU A 303 -4.04 11.52 1.55
N TYR A 304 -4.47 11.36 0.31
CA TYR A 304 -5.61 10.53 0.02
C TYR A 304 -5.29 9.10 0.47
N TYR A 305 -6.14 8.50 1.26
CA TYR A 305 -5.96 7.13 1.74
C TYR A 305 -7.26 6.34 1.59
N SER A 306 -7.16 5.07 1.26
CA SER A 306 -8.31 4.18 1.23
C SER A 306 -7.99 2.83 1.86
N ALA A 307 -9.02 2.26 2.49
CA ALA A 307 -8.99 0.90 3.00
C ALA A 307 -10.22 0.15 2.49
N PHE A 308 -10.04 -1.09 2.03
CA PHE A 308 -11.07 -1.86 1.36
C PHE A 308 -10.94 -3.37 1.60
N ASN A 309 -12.02 -4.08 1.39
CA ASN A 309 -12.07 -5.54 1.34
C ASN A 309 -13.17 -5.99 0.36
N ASP A 310 -13.51 -7.27 0.37
CA ASP A 310 -14.56 -7.87 -0.48
C ASP A 310 -15.99 -7.34 -0.24
N ARG A 311 -16.22 -6.63 0.88
CA ARG A 311 -17.54 -6.06 1.25
C ARG A 311 -17.68 -4.59 0.90
N GLY A 312 -16.59 -3.91 0.59
CA GLY A 312 -16.56 -2.48 0.28
C GLY A 312 -15.30 -1.80 0.79
N GLY A 313 -15.31 -0.48 0.81
CA GLY A 313 -14.18 0.32 1.28
C GLY A 313 -14.55 1.75 1.56
N HIS A 314 -13.63 2.46 2.19
CA HIS A 314 -13.74 3.88 2.49
C HIS A 314 -12.47 4.63 2.14
N ALA A 315 -12.65 5.81 1.53
CA ALA A 315 -11.57 6.78 1.35
C ALA A 315 -11.63 7.83 2.47
N PHE A 316 -10.47 8.25 2.94
CA PHE A 316 -10.27 9.25 3.98
C PHE A 316 -8.91 9.92 3.80
N ILE A 317 -8.50 10.77 4.72
CA ILE A 317 -7.25 11.51 4.61
C ILE A 317 -6.36 11.17 5.79
N LEU A 318 -5.06 10.93 5.50
CA LEU A 318 -4.02 11.00 6.50
C LEU A 318 -3.34 12.37 6.37
N ASP A 319 -3.29 13.14 7.45
CA ASP A 319 -2.82 14.51 7.38
C ASP A 319 -1.90 14.93 8.53
N GLY A 320 -1.39 13.96 9.27
CA GLY A 320 -0.43 14.17 10.33
C GLY A 320 0.03 12.88 10.97
N TYR A 321 1.03 12.96 11.83
CA TYR A 321 1.47 11.85 12.69
C TYR A 321 2.06 12.37 14.00
N ASP A 322 2.01 11.52 15.03
CA ASP A 322 2.52 11.84 16.36
C ASP A 322 3.90 11.21 16.63
N GLU A 323 4.43 11.48 17.80
CA GLU A 323 5.74 10.97 18.28
C GLU A 323 5.80 9.44 18.44
N ASN A 324 4.66 8.77 18.48
CA ASN A 324 4.56 7.31 18.53
C ASN A 324 4.40 6.68 17.14
N GLY A 325 4.39 7.50 16.08
CA GLY A 325 4.18 7.07 14.70
C GLY A 325 2.73 6.71 14.39
N MET A 326 1.77 7.15 15.21
CA MET A 326 0.34 7.03 14.91
C MET A 326 -0.06 8.12 13.93
N PHE A 327 -0.86 7.78 12.93
CA PHE A 327 -1.29 8.72 11.89
C PHE A 327 -2.60 9.39 12.26
N HIS A 328 -2.66 10.70 12.04
CA HIS A 328 -3.91 11.45 12.15
C HIS A 328 -4.80 11.18 10.95
N VAL A 329 -6.07 10.88 11.22
CA VAL A 329 -7.08 10.52 10.22
C VAL A 329 -8.22 11.53 10.26
N ASN A 330 -8.49 12.14 9.11
CA ASN A 330 -9.74 12.86 8.85
C ASN A 330 -10.67 11.92 8.05
N TRP A 331 -11.70 11.42 8.71
CA TRP A 331 -12.61 10.42 8.16
C TRP A 331 -13.56 10.94 7.08
N GLY A 332 -13.70 12.25 6.93
CA GLY A 332 -14.68 12.85 6.01
C GLY A 332 -16.14 12.69 6.48
N TRP A 333 -16.37 12.73 7.80
CA TRP A 333 -17.66 12.59 8.46
C TRP A 333 -17.91 13.67 9.52
N GLY A 334 -17.69 14.94 9.14
CA GLY A 334 -17.98 16.08 10.00
C GLY A 334 -17.04 16.25 11.19
N GLY A 335 -15.87 15.64 11.16
CA GLY A 335 -14.92 15.59 12.27
C GLY A 335 -15.24 14.52 13.31
N ASN A 336 -16.30 13.75 13.11
CA ASN A 336 -16.65 12.67 14.03
C ASN A 336 -15.58 11.57 13.99
N HIS A 337 -15.06 11.26 15.18
CA HIS A 337 -14.04 10.23 15.36
C HIS A 337 -12.67 10.56 14.73
N ASP A 338 -12.46 11.79 14.22
CA ASP A 338 -11.14 12.21 13.75
C ASP A 338 -10.13 12.12 14.89
N GLY A 339 -8.91 11.68 14.61
CA GLY A 339 -7.88 11.47 15.62
C GLY A 339 -6.73 10.62 15.10
N TYR A 340 -5.87 10.19 16.00
CA TYR A 340 -4.68 9.40 15.70
C TYR A 340 -4.95 7.91 15.86
N TYR A 341 -4.49 7.12 14.89
CA TYR A 341 -4.69 5.66 14.88
C TYR A 341 -3.40 4.95 14.52
N VAL A 342 -3.21 3.77 15.14
CA VAL A 342 -2.09 2.92 14.81
C VAL A 342 -2.24 2.34 13.40
N MET A 343 -1.14 2.32 12.64
CA MET A 343 -1.10 1.65 11.35
C MET A 343 -0.47 0.27 11.54
N VAL A 344 -1.25 -0.77 11.40
CA VAL A 344 -0.82 -2.16 11.51
C VAL A 344 -1.08 -2.92 10.21
N ASP A 345 -0.50 -4.10 10.07
CA ASP A 345 -0.56 -4.92 8.89
C ASP A 345 -1.55 -6.10 9.03
N ASN A 346 -1.92 -6.67 7.87
CA ASN A 346 -2.64 -7.94 7.76
C ASN A 346 -1.75 -9.16 8.06
N TYR A 347 -0.47 -8.96 8.30
CA TYR A 347 0.53 -10.01 8.47
C TYR A 347 1.45 -9.69 9.64
N ILE A 348 1.69 -10.68 10.49
CA ILE A 348 2.69 -10.60 11.55
C ILE A 348 3.91 -11.38 11.08
N ASP A 349 4.99 -10.66 10.78
CA ASP A 349 6.30 -11.27 10.56
C ASP A 349 7.16 -11.07 11.81
N ASP A 350 7.27 -12.11 12.60
CA ASP A 350 8.25 -12.19 13.66
C ASP A 350 9.14 -13.42 13.44
N MET A 351 10.19 -13.22 12.66
CA MET A 351 11.14 -14.26 12.30
C MET A 351 11.82 -14.95 13.51
N ASN A 352 11.72 -14.38 14.70
CA ASN A 352 12.41 -14.87 15.89
C ASN A 352 11.50 -15.66 16.85
N GLU A 353 10.19 -15.41 16.89
CA GLU A 353 9.29 -16.03 17.88
C GLU A 353 8.09 -16.74 17.23
N ASN A 354 7.62 -16.34 16.05
CA ASN A 354 6.50 -16.98 15.35
C ASN A 354 6.83 -17.15 13.86
N PRO A 355 6.50 -18.31 13.24
CA PRO A 355 6.45 -18.39 11.78
C PRO A 355 5.34 -17.46 11.30
N GLY A 356 5.63 -16.51 10.43
CA GLY A 356 4.71 -15.49 9.95
C GLY A 356 3.22 -15.88 9.98
N HIS A 357 2.38 -14.99 10.49
CA HIS A 357 0.95 -15.21 10.63
C HIS A 357 0.17 -14.21 9.76
N GLU A 358 -0.61 -14.74 8.82
CA GLU A 358 -1.54 -13.94 8.02
C GLU A 358 -2.93 -13.97 8.66
N PHE A 359 -3.49 -12.79 8.90
CA PHE A 359 -4.82 -12.69 9.47
C PHE A 359 -5.90 -13.16 8.50
N SER A 360 -6.93 -13.79 9.06
CA SER A 360 -8.08 -14.27 8.28
C SER A 360 -8.95 -13.14 7.68
N TYR A 361 -8.86 -11.94 8.27
CA TYR A 361 -9.57 -10.75 7.80
C TYR A 361 -8.60 -9.79 7.13
N ILE A 362 -8.58 -9.81 5.82
CA ILE A 362 -7.69 -9.00 5.00
C ILE A 362 -8.32 -7.64 4.70
N VAL A 363 -7.55 -6.58 4.87
CA VAL A 363 -7.90 -5.21 4.48
C VAL A 363 -6.83 -4.70 3.52
N GLY A 364 -7.22 -4.44 2.27
CA GLY A 364 -6.38 -3.74 1.32
C GLY A 364 -6.25 -2.27 1.70
N MET A 365 -5.07 -1.71 1.56
CA MET A 365 -4.78 -0.31 1.86
C MET A 365 -4.08 0.34 0.68
N GLU A 366 -4.48 1.56 0.36
CA GLU A 366 -3.92 2.36 -0.74
C GLU A 366 -3.72 3.80 -0.29
N CYS A 367 -2.70 4.47 -0.84
CA CYS A 367 -2.53 5.90 -0.68
C CYS A 367 -2.22 6.60 -2.00
N GLY A 368 -2.71 7.82 -2.15
CA GLY A 368 -2.30 8.71 -3.23
C GLY A 368 -1.00 9.42 -2.86
N ARG A 369 0.03 9.23 -3.66
CA ARG A 369 1.33 9.92 -3.56
C ARG A 369 1.42 11.06 -4.57
N PHE A 370 2.32 12.01 -4.32
CA PHE A 370 2.58 13.17 -5.18
C PHE A 370 1.32 14.02 -5.41
N VAL A 371 0.44 14.07 -4.40
CA VAL A 371 -0.79 14.86 -4.45
C VAL A 371 -0.49 16.30 -4.08
N TYR A 372 0.02 17.07 -5.03
CA TYR A 372 0.30 18.50 -4.87
C TYR A 372 0.05 19.27 -6.17
N PRO A 373 -0.37 20.56 -6.06
CA PRO A 373 -0.64 21.40 -7.21
C PRO A 373 0.64 21.85 -7.92
N VAL A 374 0.60 22.00 -9.24
CA VAL A 374 1.62 22.68 -10.00
C VAL A 374 1.33 24.18 -10.03
N THR A 375 2.25 25.00 -9.57
CA THR A 375 2.09 26.48 -9.53
C THR A 375 3.41 27.17 -9.87
N ASP A 376 3.33 28.40 -10.38
CA ASP A 376 4.47 29.28 -10.72
C ASP A 376 4.80 30.28 -9.59
N ALA A 377 4.20 30.10 -8.42
CA ALA A 377 4.45 31.02 -7.30
C ALA A 377 5.86 30.78 -6.71
N PRO A 378 6.62 31.85 -6.37
CA PRO A 378 7.95 31.69 -5.80
C PRO A 378 7.96 30.88 -4.50
N GLY A 379 8.88 29.96 -4.40
CA GLY A 379 9.22 29.19 -3.20
C GLY A 379 10.57 29.57 -2.62
N SER A 380 10.92 29.02 -1.48
CA SER A 380 12.24 29.23 -0.90
C SER A 380 12.76 27.97 -0.21
N CYS A 381 14.02 27.69 -0.41
CA CYS A 381 14.71 26.73 0.44
C CYS A 381 15.03 27.37 1.81
N THR A 382 15.05 26.57 2.86
CA THR A 382 15.25 27.05 4.23
C THR A 382 16.62 26.64 4.77
N GLY A 383 17.63 27.47 4.55
CA GLY A 383 18.94 27.40 5.22
C GLY A 383 19.65 26.04 5.12
N HIS A 384 20.18 25.57 6.25
CA HIS A 384 20.99 24.35 6.32
C HIS A 384 20.20 23.22 6.99
N GLN A 385 19.98 22.14 6.29
CA GLN A 385 19.21 20.98 6.76
C GLN A 385 20.13 19.76 6.98
N ARG A 386 19.78 18.91 7.96
CA ARG A 386 20.46 17.64 8.20
C ARG A 386 19.45 16.50 8.06
N ASN A 387 19.70 15.59 7.14
CA ASN A 387 18.87 14.44 6.85
C ASN A 387 19.59 13.18 7.34
N THR A 388 18.96 12.43 8.24
CA THR A 388 19.51 11.18 8.82
C THR A 388 18.80 9.93 8.32
N ALA A 389 17.84 10.07 7.43
CA ALA A 389 17.15 8.95 6.80
C ALA A 389 18.04 8.28 5.75
N SER A 390 17.90 6.96 5.60
CA SER A 390 18.64 6.18 4.59
C SER A 390 18.13 6.43 3.18
N ILE A 391 16.90 6.88 3.04
CA ILE A 391 16.23 7.23 1.78
C ILE A 391 15.52 8.55 2.00
N GLY A 392 15.56 9.44 1.00
CA GLY A 392 14.87 10.72 1.12
C GLY A 392 14.92 11.54 -0.15
N THR A 393 14.30 12.71 -0.08
CA THR A 393 14.28 13.70 -1.16
C THR A 393 14.70 15.06 -0.63
N ILE A 394 15.53 15.76 -1.38
CA ILE A 394 15.91 17.16 -1.12
C ILE A 394 15.53 18.04 -2.32
N ARG A 395 15.25 19.32 -2.08
CA ARG A 395 14.77 20.22 -3.12
C ARG A 395 15.04 21.69 -2.79
N SER A 396 15.02 22.53 -3.82
CA SER A 396 15.24 23.98 -3.70
C SER A 396 14.13 24.77 -3.00
N GLY A 397 12.99 24.14 -2.69
CA GLY A 397 11.83 24.78 -2.09
C GLY A 397 10.58 23.96 -2.27
N GLU A 398 9.41 24.58 -2.19
CA GLU A 398 8.14 23.90 -2.47
C GLU A 398 8.10 23.38 -3.92
N PRO A 399 7.67 22.14 -4.16
CA PRO A 399 7.74 21.52 -5.50
C PRO A 399 6.99 22.27 -6.59
N THR A 400 6.04 23.10 -6.18
CA THR A 400 5.09 23.80 -7.05
C THR A 400 5.41 25.28 -7.24
N LYS A 401 6.52 25.76 -6.66
CA LYS A 401 6.89 27.17 -6.69
C LYS A 401 8.28 27.35 -7.29
N LEU A 402 8.51 28.51 -7.87
CA LEU A 402 9.85 28.92 -8.27
C LEU A 402 10.73 29.08 -7.00
N TYR A 403 12.02 28.76 -7.08
CA TYR A 403 12.94 29.04 -5.97
C TYR A 403 13.09 30.54 -5.77
N ALA A 404 13.47 30.93 -4.55
CA ALA A 404 13.67 32.34 -4.23
C ALA A 404 14.97 32.88 -4.88
N ALA A 405 14.96 34.16 -5.20
CA ALA A 405 16.16 34.90 -5.53
C ALA A 405 17.18 34.84 -4.37
N ASP A 406 18.46 34.89 -4.69
CA ASP A 406 19.56 34.90 -3.72
C ASP A 406 19.49 33.71 -2.74
N SER A 407 19.05 32.53 -3.22
CA SER A 407 19.01 31.32 -2.41
C SER A 407 20.42 30.83 -2.07
N ASP A 408 20.63 30.50 -0.79
CA ASP A 408 21.85 29.84 -0.28
C ASP A 408 21.42 28.75 0.69
N CYS A 409 21.37 27.52 0.20
CA CYS A 409 20.85 26.38 0.94
C CYS A 409 21.80 25.20 0.92
N SER A 410 21.74 24.38 1.95
CA SER A 410 22.47 23.12 1.98
C SER A 410 21.73 22.00 2.69
N TRP A 411 22.01 20.79 2.26
CA TRP A 411 21.50 19.55 2.83
C TRP A 411 22.69 18.65 3.17
N MET A 412 22.81 18.32 4.46
CA MET A 412 23.74 17.31 4.94
C MET A 412 23.02 15.99 5.03
N LEU A 413 23.31 15.07 4.13
CA LEU A 413 22.82 13.70 4.17
C LEU A 413 23.78 12.91 5.07
N ALA A 414 23.32 12.38 6.19
CA ALA A 414 24.16 11.74 7.21
C ALA A 414 23.39 10.64 7.96
N ALA A 415 22.96 9.62 7.21
CA ALA A 415 22.34 8.44 7.77
C ALA A 415 23.38 7.61 8.56
N PRO A 416 22.99 6.93 9.64
CA PRO A 416 23.90 6.10 10.41
C PRO A 416 24.33 4.84 9.63
N GLU A 417 25.57 4.38 9.87
CA GLU A 417 26.13 3.13 9.35
C GLU A 417 26.18 3.00 7.81
N VAL A 418 26.30 4.11 7.12
CA VAL A 418 26.35 4.19 5.67
C VAL A 418 27.76 4.38 5.16
N SER A 419 28.09 3.78 4.03
CA SER A 419 29.36 3.94 3.33
C SER A 419 29.22 4.50 1.92
N GLN A 420 27.98 4.59 1.40
CA GLN A 420 27.74 5.08 0.05
C GLN A 420 26.36 5.75 -0.04
N TYR A 421 26.29 6.83 -0.80
CA TYR A 421 25.06 7.50 -1.23
C TYR A 421 24.93 7.42 -2.74
N THR A 422 23.74 7.15 -3.19
CA THR A 422 23.34 7.28 -4.60
C THR A 422 22.28 8.36 -4.71
N LEU A 423 22.56 9.39 -5.51
CA LEU A 423 21.69 10.55 -5.69
C LEU A 423 21.21 10.61 -7.14
N LYS A 424 19.95 11.02 -7.32
CA LYS A 424 19.33 11.18 -8.61
C LYS A 424 18.56 12.49 -8.67
N PHE A 425 18.70 13.20 -9.78
CA PHE A 425 17.82 14.32 -10.06
C PHE A 425 16.47 13.83 -10.62
N ASP A 426 15.41 14.09 -9.90
CA ASP A 426 14.04 13.91 -10.36
C ASP A 426 13.58 15.12 -11.20
N ARG A 427 14.16 16.29 -10.91
CA ARG A 427 13.97 17.53 -11.65
C ARG A 427 15.21 18.40 -11.55
N LEU A 428 15.51 19.11 -12.62
CA LEU A 428 16.51 20.17 -12.66
C LEU A 428 16.02 21.24 -13.62
N GLU A 429 15.64 22.39 -13.07
CA GLU A 429 15.18 23.58 -13.80
C GLU A 429 15.75 24.80 -13.07
N THR A 430 16.98 25.16 -13.43
CA THR A 430 17.70 26.33 -12.87
C THR A 430 18.28 27.17 -13.99
N GLU A 431 18.68 28.41 -13.71
CA GLU A 431 19.39 29.21 -14.69
C GLU A 431 20.76 28.59 -14.99
N GLU A 432 21.01 28.35 -16.29
CA GLU A 432 22.20 27.61 -16.74
C GLU A 432 23.49 28.38 -16.45
N GLY A 433 24.39 27.74 -15.70
CA GLY A 433 25.72 28.26 -15.36
C GLY A 433 25.71 29.34 -14.27
N VAL A 434 24.53 29.75 -13.74
CA VAL A 434 24.38 30.79 -12.74
C VAL A 434 23.82 30.19 -11.44
N ASP A 435 22.63 29.57 -11.50
CA ASP A 435 21.98 28.95 -10.36
C ASP A 435 22.37 27.47 -10.29
N VAL A 436 23.07 27.10 -9.23
CA VAL A 436 23.89 25.89 -9.25
C VAL A 436 23.61 24.98 -8.09
N VAL A 437 23.39 23.70 -8.38
CA VAL A 437 23.40 22.62 -7.41
C VAL A 437 24.78 21.96 -7.40
N THR A 438 25.43 21.88 -6.26
CA THR A 438 26.71 21.20 -6.10
C THR A 438 26.62 20.06 -5.13
N ILE A 439 27.07 18.88 -5.52
CA ILE A 439 27.16 17.68 -4.69
C ILE A 439 28.63 17.43 -4.36
N TYR A 440 28.93 17.21 -3.08
CA TYR A 440 30.30 17.01 -2.59
C TYR A 440 30.53 15.54 -2.21
N ASN A 441 31.78 15.09 -2.31
CA ASN A 441 32.21 13.73 -1.97
C ASN A 441 32.35 13.48 -0.46
N GLY A 442 31.65 14.23 0.36
CA GLY A 442 31.69 14.13 1.82
C GLY A 442 30.95 15.28 2.50
N PRO A 443 31.15 15.45 3.82
CA PRO A 443 30.33 16.35 4.64
C PRO A 443 30.64 17.84 4.49
N THR A 444 31.68 18.23 3.78
CA THR A 444 32.08 19.64 3.67
C THR A 444 32.44 20.03 2.23
N VAL A 445 32.50 21.31 1.97
CA VAL A 445 32.92 21.85 0.65
C VAL A 445 34.38 21.48 0.30
N GLU A 446 35.20 21.17 1.28
CA GLU A 446 36.60 20.71 1.12
C GLU A 446 36.67 19.22 0.76
N SER A 447 35.59 18.47 0.84
CA SER A 447 35.55 17.04 0.54
C SER A 447 35.71 16.74 -0.97
N GLY A 448 35.81 17.78 -1.80
CA GLY A 448 35.87 17.67 -3.26
C GLY A 448 34.48 17.54 -3.87
N VAL A 449 34.35 17.94 -5.12
CA VAL A 449 33.08 18.01 -5.85
C VAL A 449 32.81 16.69 -6.57
N ALA A 450 31.66 16.08 -6.32
CA ALA A 450 31.15 14.92 -7.06
C ALA A 450 30.48 15.36 -8.36
N GLY A 451 29.79 16.52 -8.35
CA GLY A 451 29.18 17.10 -9.54
C GLY A 451 28.62 18.49 -9.28
N THR A 452 28.49 19.27 -10.36
CA THR A 452 27.88 20.61 -10.39
C THR A 452 26.86 20.63 -11.51
N PHE A 453 25.64 21.10 -11.22
CA PHE A 453 24.48 20.97 -12.11
C PHE A 453 23.69 22.27 -12.17
N SER A 454 23.28 22.65 -13.37
CA SER A 454 22.42 23.80 -13.65
C SER A 454 21.69 23.60 -14.98
N GLY A 455 20.76 24.48 -15.32
CA GLY A 455 19.97 24.44 -16.53
C GLY A 455 18.74 23.55 -16.42
N THR A 456 18.25 23.04 -17.55
CA THR A 456 17.01 22.26 -17.64
C THR A 456 17.22 20.81 -18.07
N THR A 457 18.47 20.42 -18.28
CA THR A 457 18.79 19.05 -18.67
C THR A 457 19.09 18.21 -17.44
N VAL A 458 18.16 17.37 -17.09
CA VAL A 458 18.34 16.44 -15.98
C VAL A 458 19.48 15.47 -16.31
N PRO A 459 20.47 15.30 -15.42
CA PRO A 459 21.56 14.36 -15.64
C PRO A 459 21.05 12.94 -15.83
N GLY A 460 21.33 12.32 -16.96
CA GLY A 460 20.90 10.98 -17.30
C GLY A 460 21.68 9.87 -16.57
N ARG A 461 22.23 10.12 -15.39
CA ARG A 461 22.98 9.15 -14.61
C ARG A 461 22.90 9.45 -13.12
N TYR A 462 23.10 8.43 -12.31
CA TYR A 462 23.27 8.59 -10.86
C TYR A 462 24.62 9.20 -10.52
N ILE A 463 24.60 9.88 -9.38
CA ILE A 463 25.78 10.40 -8.73
C ILE A 463 26.01 9.53 -7.52
N THR A 464 27.01 8.65 -7.60
CA THR A 464 27.38 7.78 -6.47
C THR A 464 28.52 8.42 -5.70
N VAL A 465 28.34 8.59 -4.41
CA VAL A 465 29.34 9.16 -3.47
C VAL A 465 29.69 8.11 -2.43
N ASN A 466 30.93 7.66 -2.41
CA ASN A 466 31.44 6.71 -1.41
C ASN A 466 31.89 7.48 -0.16
N ALA A 467 30.95 7.77 0.71
CA ALA A 467 31.15 8.51 1.95
C ALA A 467 30.10 8.13 2.98
N ASP A 468 30.38 8.38 4.26
CA ASP A 468 29.45 8.23 5.37
C ASP A 468 28.45 9.40 5.49
N SER A 469 28.71 10.48 4.75
CA SER A 469 27.86 11.66 4.67
C SER A 469 28.14 12.45 3.39
N VAL A 470 27.12 13.15 2.89
CA VAL A 470 27.18 13.92 1.63
C VAL A 470 26.59 15.30 1.87
N LEU A 471 27.32 16.33 1.45
CA LEU A 471 26.81 17.69 1.41
C LEU A 471 26.29 18.00 0.00
N VAL A 472 25.09 18.54 -0.07
CA VAL A 472 24.53 19.15 -1.28
C VAL A 472 24.28 20.63 -1.00
N THR A 473 24.67 21.52 -1.92
CA THR A 473 24.41 22.96 -1.84
C THR A 473 23.62 23.44 -3.06
N PHE A 474 22.82 24.47 -2.87
CA PHE A 474 22.18 25.21 -3.93
C PHE A 474 22.37 26.70 -3.72
N THR A 475 22.84 27.37 -4.74
CA THR A 475 23.00 28.84 -4.76
C THR A 475 22.32 29.43 -5.99
N SER A 476 21.58 30.51 -5.82
CA SER A 476 20.98 31.28 -6.91
C SER A 476 21.30 32.75 -6.79
N ASP A 477 21.25 33.47 -7.91
CA ASP A 477 21.31 34.94 -7.89
C ASP A 477 19.93 35.60 -7.82
N GLY A 478 19.85 36.90 -8.07
CA GLY A 478 18.63 37.71 -7.94
C GLY A 478 17.70 37.66 -9.16
N GLU A 479 18.06 36.96 -10.26
CA GLU A 479 17.35 36.98 -11.53
C GLU A 479 16.96 35.58 -11.99
N ASN A 480 16.00 35.46 -12.92
CA ASN A 480 15.62 34.23 -13.65
C ASN A 480 15.30 32.99 -12.81
N GLN A 481 14.55 33.14 -11.70
CA GLN A 481 14.11 32.01 -10.89
C GLN A 481 13.27 31.02 -11.72
N MET A 482 13.49 29.73 -11.52
CA MET A 482 12.79 28.63 -12.17
C MET A 482 12.20 27.66 -11.12
N HIS A 483 11.70 26.49 -11.54
CA HIS A 483 11.12 25.52 -10.60
C HIS A 483 12.16 24.78 -9.74
N GLY A 484 13.44 25.00 -9.96
CA GLY A 484 14.52 24.50 -9.18
C GLY A 484 14.80 23.02 -9.39
N PHE A 485 15.23 22.34 -8.35
CA PHE A 485 15.61 20.94 -8.44
C PHE A 485 14.88 20.09 -7.40
N GLN A 486 14.84 18.81 -7.70
CA GLN A 486 14.51 17.75 -6.77
C GLN A 486 15.52 16.62 -6.96
N ILE A 487 16.09 16.13 -5.86
CA ILE A 487 17.02 15.01 -5.83
C ILE A 487 16.49 13.99 -4.86
N SER A 488 16.24 12.79 -5.33
CA SER A 488 16.06 11.61 -4.48
C SER A 488 17.42 11.01 -4.16
N TYR A 489 17.58 10.49 -2.96
CA TYR A 489 18.80 9.81 -2.54
C TYR A 489 18.49 8.54 -1.76
N LEU A 490 19.41 7.60 -1.85
CA LEU A 490 19.40 6.38 -1.04
C LEU A 490 20.81 6.07 -0.57
N THR A 491 20.88 5.33 0.51
CA THR A 491 22.14 4.82 1.06
C THR A 491 22.24 3.32 0.83
N THR A 492 23.46 2.83 0.60
CA THR A 492 23.66 1.38 0.44
C THR A 492 24.55 0.80 1.52
N GLY A 493 24.11 -0.34 2.09
CA GLY A 493 24.95 -1.35 2.68
C GLY A 493 25.51 -2.32 1.60
N GLU A 494 26.09 -3.42 2.00
CA GLU A 494 26.51 -4.47 1.04
C GLU A 494 25.27 -5.22 0.54
N SER A 495 24.72 -4.86 -0.64
CA SER A 495 23.62 -5.58 -1.28
C SER A 495 24.14 -6.52 -2.38
N GLN A 496 23.50 -7.66 -2.53
CA GLN A 496 23.74 -8.58 -3.61
C GLN A 496 22.84 -8.20 -4.80
N TYR A 497 23.43 -7.63 -5.83
CA TYR A 497 22.69 -7.27 -7.05
C TYR A 497 22.67 -8.43 -8.04
N CYS A 498 21.67 -8.45 -8.92
CA CYS A 498 21.53 -9.50 -9.91
C CYS A 498 22.76 -9.58 -10.83
N ALA A 499 23.17 -10.82 -11.16
CA ALA A 499 24.22 -11.07 -12.14
C ALA A 499 23.74 -10.73 -13.55
N ALA A 500 24.63 -10.27 -14.43
CA ALA A 500 24.29 -9.83 -15.79
C ALA A 500 23.50 -10.89 -16.61
N THR A 501 23.84 -12.16 -16.49
CA THR A 501 23.11 -13.26 -17.15
C THR A 501 23.19 -14.53 -16.36
N GLU A 502 22.06 -15.13 -16.06
CA GLU A 502 21.92 -16.42 -15.38
C GLU A 502 21.19 -17.42 -16.28
N ASN A 503 21.61 -18.69 -16.21
CA ASN A 503 21.00 -19.77 -16.98
C ASN A 503 20.44 -20.83 -16.03
N ILE A 504 19.13 -20.91 -15.96
CA ILE A 504 18.38 -21.81 -15.08
C ILE A 504 18.03 -23.08 -15.88
N ARG A 505 18.63 -24.16 -15.51
CA ARG A 505 18.50 -25.50 -16.17
C ARG A 505 17.85 -26.53 -15.27
N GLU A 506 17.70 -26.24 -14.01
CA GLU A 506 17.10 -27.13 -13.03
C GLU A 506 15.58 -26.96 -13.00
N GLU A 507 14.87 -28.06 -12.85
CA GLU A 507 13.45 -28.08 -12.60
C GLU A 507 13.18 -27.76 -11.13
N GLY A 508 12.11 -27.00 -10.86
CA GLY A 508 11.70 -26.75 -9.49
C GLY A 508 11.00 -25.42 -9.29
N ILE A 509 10.95 -25.03 -8.03
CA ILE A 509 10.51 -23.71 -7.59
C ILE A 509 11.75 -22.93 -7.18
N PHE A 510 11.93 -21.76 -7.74
CA PHE A 510 13.05 -20.86 -7.44
C PHE A 510 12.58 -19.41 -7.50
N GLU A 511 13.37 -18.53 -6.94
CA GLU A 511 13.10 -17.09 -6.94
C GLU A 511 14.01 -16.40 -7.96
N ILE A 512 13.45 -15.41 -8.65
CA ILE A 512 14.17 -14.45 -9.47
C ILE A 512 13.99 -13.08 -8.84
N THR A 513 15.07 -12.46 -8.42
CA THR A 513 15.08 -11.12 -7.82
C THR A 513 16.11 -10.22 -8.52
N ASP A 514 15.99 -8.92 -8.38
CA ASP A 514 17.06 -8.00 -8.76
C ASP A 514 18.30 -8.09 -7.82
N GLY A 515 18.18 -8.84 -6.72
CA GLY A 515 19.23 -9.11 -5.77
C GLY A 515 19.51 -7.98 -4.79
N SER A 516 18.68 -6.96 -4.75
CA SER A 516 18.84 -5.80 -3.88
C SER A 516 18.51 -6.08 -2.41
N GLY A 517 17.71 -7.15 -2.14
CA GLY A 517 17.21 -7.44 -0.79
C GLY A 517 16.36 -6.31 -0.27
N ASP A 518 16.72 -5.76 0.91
CA ASP A 518 16.02 -4.63 1.53
C ASP A 518 16.47 -3.25 0.99
N ALA A 519 17.36 -3.22 0.00
CA ALA A 519 17.84 -2.01 -0.64
C ALA A 519 17.20 -1.85 -2.04
N ASN A 520 17.22 -0.64 -2.58
CA ASN A 520 16.79 -0.43 -3.96
C ASN A 520 17.81 -1.05 -4.94
N TYR A 521 17.31 -1.55 -6.07
CA TYR A 521 18.19 -2.06 -7.14
C TYR A 521 19.09 -0.95 -7.70
N ARG A 522 20.11 -1.35 -8.46
CA ARG A 522 21.04 -0.40 -9.09
C ARG A 522 20.54 0.05 -10.45
N ASN A 523 20.79 1.31 -10.72
CA ASN A 523 20.63 1.86 -12.04
C ASN A 523 21.56 1.28 -13.08
N ASN A 524 21.13 1.42 -14.33
CA ASN A 524 21.83 0.84 -15.47
C ASN A 524 22.01 -0.68 -15.29
N SER A 525 21.20 -1.32 -14.45
CA SER A 525 21.19 -2.76 -14.29
C SER A 525 20.56 -3.39 -15.54
N ILE A 526 21.24 -4.39 -16.10
CA ILE A 526 20.68 -5.23 -17.15
C ILE A 526 20.93 -6.67 -16.72
N CYS A 527 19.86 -7.32 -16.28
CA CYS A 527 19.92 -8.71 -15.83
C CYS A 527 19.04 -9.59 -16.71
N THR A 528 19.51 -10.80 -16.96
CA THR A 528 18.82 -11.72 -17.84
C THR A 528 18.82 -13.12 -17.23
N TRP A 529 17.66 -13.72 -17.08
CA TRP A 529 17.48 -15.11 -16.66
C TRP A 529 16.94 -15.91 -17.83
N ASN A 530 17.73 -16.88 -18.29
CA ASN A 530 17.30 -17.82 -19.31
C ASN A 530 16.80 -19.08 -18.62
N ILE A 531 15.51 -19.36 -18.73
CA ILE A 531 14.83 -20.49 -18.06
C ILE A 531 14.57 -21.57 -19.12
N PHE A 532 15.29 -22.69 -19.03
CA PHE A 532 15.19 -23.79 -20.00
C PHE A 532 15.58 -25.15 -19.40
N PRO A 533 14.94 -25.59 -18.31
CA PRO A 533 15.08 -26.96 -17.85
C PRO A 533 14.80 -27.96 -18.96
N GLU A 534 15.52 -29.09 -18.99
CA GLU A 534 15.29 -30.12 -19.97
C GLU A 534 13.86 -30.66 -19.87
N GLY A 535 13.13 -30.67 -20.97
CA GLY A 535 11.73 -31.12 -21.00
C GLY A 535 10.71 -30.11 -20.45
N MET A 536 11.11 -28.88 -20.14
CA MET A 536 10.15 -27.83 -19.71
C MET A 536 9.09 -27.61 -20.79
N ASN A 537 7.83 -27.66 -20.37
CA ASN A 537 6.69 -27.36 -21.23
C ASN A 537 5.79 -26.26 -20.68
N ARG A 538 5.89 -25.98 -19.38
CA ARG A 538 5.11 -24.92 -18.71
C ARG A 538 5.96 -24.27 -17.61
N CYS A 539 5.68 -22.98 -17.41
CA CYS A 539 6.30 -22.19 -16.36
C CYS A 539 5.23 -21.30 -15.72
N TYR A 540 5.22 -21.22 -14.41
CA TYR A 540 4.35 -20.34 -13.65
C TYR A 540 5.19 -19.27 -12.99
N PHE A 541 4.75 -18.01 -13.09
CA PHE A 541 5.31 -16.87 -12.39
C PHE A 541 4.29 -16.37 -11.36
N SER A 542 4.71 -16.23 -10.13
CA SER A 542 3.99 -15.49 -9.10
C SER A 542 4.80 -14.24 -8.77
N PHE A 543 4.12 -13.13 -8.55
CA PHE A 543 4.73 -11.81 -8.41
C PHE A 543 4.48 -11.26 -7.00
N PRO A 544 5.17 -11.77 -5.97
CA PRO A 544 4.99 -11.30 -4.60
C PRO A 544 5.40 -9.85 -4.41
N MET A 545 6.37 -9.36 -5.20
CA MET A 545 6.81 -7.98 -5.18
C MET A 545 7.21 -7.53 -6.59
N MET A 546 6.76 -6.32 -6.97
CA MET A 546 7.25 -5.63 -8.17
C MET A 546 7.08 -4.13 -7.99
N ARG A 547 8.21 -3.43 -7.83
CA ARG A 547 8.28 -1.99 -7.71
C ARG A 547 9.46 -1.49 -8.52
N LEU A 548 9.14 -0.79 -9.58
CA LEU A 548 10.12 -0.32 -10.55
C LEU A 548 10.04 1.19 -10.68
N GLY A 549 11.19 1.84 -10.81
CA GLY A 549 11.31 3.24 -11.11
C GLY A 549 10.72 3.61 -12.47
N GLU A 550 10.54 4.90 -12.72
CA GLU A 550 10.04 5.37 -14.02
C GLU A 550 11.08 5.10 -15.11
N GLY A 551 10.67 4.40 -16.16
CA GLY A 551 11.56 4.01 -17.26
C GLY A 551 12.13 2.60 -17.14
N ASP A 552 12.09 2.01 -15.94
CA ASP A 552 12.58 0.68 -15.68
C ASP A 552 11.52 -0.38 -16.01
N PHE A 553 11.95 -1.55 -16.39
CA PHE A 553 11.01 -2.59 -16.79
C PHE A 553 11.55 -4.01 -16.61
N VAL A 554 10.61 -4.94 -16.44
CA VAL A 554 10.84 -6.38 -16.58
C VAL A 554 10.10 -6.90 -17.80
N GLU A 555 10.79 -7.63 -18.64
CA GLU A 555 10.24 -8.26 -19.84
C GLU A 555 10.34 -9.78 -19.76
N ILE A 556 9.30 -10.45 -20.21
CA ILE A 556 9.28 -11.92 -20.36
C ILE A 556 9.16 -12.25 -21.84
N TYR A 557 10.10 -13.03 -22.35
CA TYR A 557 10.17 -13.42 -23.74
C TYR A 557 9.95 -14.92 -23.92
N ASP A 558 9.30 -15.27 -25.04
CA ASP A 558 9.41 -16.60 -25.63
C ASP A 558 10.78 -16.73 -26.32
N ALA A 559 11.67 -17.47 -25.72
CA ALA A 559 13.01 -17.70 -26.25
C ALA A 559 13.10 -18.97 -27.12
N THR A 560 11.96 -19.57 -27.47
CA THR A 560 11.90 -20.65 -28.47
C THR A 560 11.99 -20.13 -29.91
N THR A 561 11.75 -18.83 -30.11
CA THR A 561 11.81 -18.14 -31.41
C THR A 561 13.15 -17.41 -31.60
N THR A 562 13.54 -17.17 -32.85
CA THR A 562 14.72 -16.37 -33.18
C THR A 562 14.35 -15.30 -34.22
N PRO A 563 14.33 -13.99 -33.87
CA PRO A 563 14.59 -13.43 -32.52
C PRO A 563 13.53 -13.84 -31.48
N SER A 564 13.87 -13.75 -30.20
CA SER A 564 12.92 -14.00 -29.10
C SER A 564 11.72 -13.07 -29.19
N THR A 565 10.52 -13.59 -28.93
CA THR A 565 9.27 -12.84 -29.02
C THR A 565 8.87 -12.32 -27.63
N LEU A 566 8.68 -11.00 -27.50
CA LEU A 566 8.19 -10.39 -26.26
C LEU A 566 6.76 -10.88 -25.97
N LEU A 567 6.56 -11.42 -24.76
CA LEU A 567 5.27 -11.87 -24.28
C LEU A 567 4.63 -10.85 -23.31
N TYR A 568 5.41 -10.37 -22.34
CA TYR A 568 4.96 -9.43 -21.33
C TYR A 568 6.04 -8.41 -21.04
N ARG A 569 5.60 -7.19 -20.74
CA ARG A 569 6.43 -6.10 -20.22
C ARG A 569 5.70 -5.47 -19.03
N TYR A 570 6.40 -5.40 -17.92
CA TYR A 570 5.96 -4.76 -16.69
C TYR A 570 6.87 -3.58 -16.39
N ASP A 571 6.29 -2.50 -15.96
CA ASP A 571 6.96 -1.26 -15.58
C ASP A 571 6.22 -0.62 -14.39
N ASN A 572 6.58 0.58 -13.98
CA ASN A 572 5.93 1.29 -12.88
C ASN A 572 4.43 1.63 -13.10
N ARG A 573 3.89 1.39 -14.31
CA ARG A 573 2.49 1.66 -14.68
C ARG A 573 1.72 0.40 -15.07
N HIS A 574 2.43 -0.64 -15.48
CA HIS A 574 1.84 -1.88 -15.98
C HIS A 574 2.32 -3.05 -15.11
N PHE A 575 1.48 -3.45 -14.17
CA PHE A 575 1.73 -4.56 -13.25
C PHE A 575 1.05 -5.83 -13.72
N PRO A 576 1.49 -7.01 -13.26
CA PRO A 576 0.79 -8.26 -13.53
C PRO A 576 -0.67 -8.16 -13.07
N ALA A 577 -1.59 -8.37 -14.03
CA ALA A 577 -3.04 -8.33 -13.75
C ALA A 577 -3.56 -9.59 -13.04
N GLN A 578 -2.70 -10.58 -12.80
CA GLN A 578 -3.03 -11.87 -12.20
C GLN A 578 -1.94 -12.25 -11.21
N ASP A 579 -2.33 -12.83 -10.09
CA ASP A 579 -1.39 -13.33 -9.06
C ASP A 579 -0.43 -14.39 -9.61
N VAL A 580 -0.86 -15.14 -10.62
CA VAL A 580 -0.05 -16.18 -11.27
C VAL A 580 -0.19 -16.10 -12.79
N LEU A 581 0.94 -15.95 -13.47
CA LEU A 581 1.04 -16.03 -14.92
C LEU A 581 1.53 -17.45 -15.32
N ALA A 582 0.73 -18.14 -16.13
CA ALA A 582 1.07 -19.47 -16.65
C ALA A 582 1.49 -19.39 -18.12
N LEU A 583 2.68 -19.86 -18.46
CA LEU A 583 3.23 -19.86 -19.82
C LEU A 583 3.57 -21.26 -20.27
N SER A 584 2.94 -21.73 -21.37
CA SER A 584 3.23 -23.04 -21.98
C SER A 584 4.36 -22.89 -23.00
N LYS A 585 5.59 -22.82 -22.52
CA LYS A 585 6.81 -22.65 -23.32
C LYS A 585 7.91 -23.54 -22.79
N SER A 586 8.78 -24.01 -23.71
CA SER A 586 9.95 -24.85 -23.36
C SER A 586 11.22 -24.03 -23.09
N LYS A 587 11.18 -22.73 -23.39
CA LYS A 587 12.28 -21.82 -23.10
C LYS A 587 11.73 -20.40 -22.95
N LEU A 588 12.06 -19.78 -21.83
CA LEU A 588 11.71 -18.40 -21.53
C LEU A 588 12.96 -17.59 -21.21
N GLN A 589 12.87 -16.29 -21.42
CA GLN A 589 13.87 -15.34 -20.97
C GLN A 589 13.16 -14.24 -20.19
N VAL A 590 13.61 -13.98 -18.98
CA VAL A 590 13.24 -12.82 -18.19
C VAL A 590 14.38 -11.82 -18.31
N ARG A 591 14.06 -10.57 -18.54
CA ARG A 591 15.03 -9.48 -18.64
C ARG A 591 14.59 -8.32 -17.78
N PHE A 592 15.43 -7.89 -16.87
CA PHE A 592 15.28 -6.64 -16.13
C PHE A 592 16.20 -5.58 -16.73
N VAL A 593 15.68 -4.39 -16.92
CA VAL A 593 16.44 -3.24 -17.39
C VAL A 593 16.07 -2.06 -16.51
N ALA A 594 17.06 -1.55 -15.79
CA ALA A 594 16.97 -0.27 -15.11
C ALA A 594 17.71 0.78 -15.94
N ASP A 595 17.06 1.91 -16.12
CA ASP A 595 17.66 3.05 -16.79
C ASP A 595 18.61 3.82 -15.83
N SER A 596 18.96 5.05 -16.15
CA SER A 596 19.90 5.85 -15.34
C SER A 596 19.20 6.75 -14.31
N TRP A 597 17.87 6.61 -14.12
CA TRP A 597 17.09 7.65 -13.49
C TRP A 597 16.52 7.30 -12.13
N ASP A 598 15.69 6.27 -12.07
CA ASP A 598 14.85 6.00 -10.91
C ASP A 598 15.08 4.59 -10.41
N VAL A 599 15.17 4.42 -9.12
CA VAL A 599 15.23 3.10 -8.52
C VAL A 599 14.12 2.97 -7.49
N ASP A 600 13.60 1.77 -7.38
CA ASP A 600 12.62 1.42 -6.36
C ASP A 600 13.05 0.12 -5.69
N ASP A 601 12.24 -0.45 -4.82
CA ASP A 601 12.55 -1.68 -4.06
C ASP A 601 12.82 -2.90 -4.94
N GLY A 602 12.50 -2.82 -6.25
CA GLY A 602 12.80 -3.86 -7.21
C GLY A 602 11.69 -4.90 -7.36
N PHE A 603 12.08 -6.16 -7.54
CA PHE A 603 11.12 -7.22 -7.75
C PHE A 603 11.58 -8.56 -7.19
N SER A 604 10.60 -9.39 -6.85
CA SER A 604 10.76 -10.81 -6.58
C SER A 604 9.68 -11.58 -7.34
N PHE A 605 10.09 -12.61 -8.07
CA PHE A 605 9.21 -13.56 -8.72
C PHE A 605 9.47 -14.95 -8.18
N THR A 606 8.43 -15.62 -7.72
CA THR A 606 8.51 -17.07 -7.56
C THR A 606 8.23 -17.72 -8.90
N VAL A 607 9.15 -18.49 -9.39
CA VAL A 607 9.07 -19.19 -10.67
C VAL A 607 8.99 -20.67 -10.42
N GLN A 608 7.94 -21.33 -10.94
CA GLN A 608 7.79 -22.77 -10.94
C GLN A 608 7.87 -23.30 -12.35
N THR A 609 8.88 -24.10 -12.64
CA THR A 609 9.00 -24.82 -13.91
C THR A 609 8.38 -26.20 -13.80
N VAL A 610 7.67 -26.59 -14.85
CA VAL A 610 7.12 -27.93 -15.00
C VAL A 610 7.76 -28.57 -16.22
N THR A 611 8.51 -29.61 -15.98
CA THR A 611 9.06 -30.46 -17.04
C THR A 611 8.07 -31.57 -17.33
N ALA A 612 7.87 -31.86 -18.59
CA ALA A 612 7.06 -33.01 -18.95
C ALA A 612 7.81 -34.29 -18.54
N VAL A 613 7.33 -34.95 -17.51
CA VAL A 613 7.43 -36.42 -17.52
C VAL A 613 6.54 -36.89 -18.67
N ASN A 614 7.10 -36.90 -19.88
CA ASN A 614 6.43 -37.31 -21.11
C ASN A 614 4.95 -36.90 -21.18
N ASP A 615 4.66 -35.61 -21.43
CA ASP A 615 3.30 -35.15 -21.78
C ASP A 615 2.96 -35.58 -23.22
N TYR A 616 3.35 -36.78 -23.58
CA TYR A 616 2.87 -37.47 -24.75
C TYR A 616 1.60 -38.25 -24.36
N SER A 617 0.66 -37.53 -23.70
CA SER A 617 -0.61 -38.14 -23.34
C SER A 617 -1.43 -38.53 -24.58
N GLY A 618 -1.07 -38.00 -25.75
CA GLY A 618 -1.85 -38.13 -26.98
C GLY A 618 -3.17 -37.32 -26.93
N VAL A 619 -3.35 -36.52 -25.90
CA VAL A 619 -4.52 -35.61 -25.70
C VAL A 619 -4.24 -34.28 -26.36
N ARG A 620 -5.10 -33.85 -27.26
CA ARG A 620 -5.09 -32.52 -27.90
C ARG A 620 -6.38 -31.77 -27.62
N GLU A 621 -6.35 -30.46 -27.74
CA GLU A 621 -7.53 -29.58 -27.65
C GLU A 621 -8.36 -29.81 -26.39
N LEU A 622 -7.70 -30.08 -25.24
CA LEU A 622 -8.39 -30.23 -23.97
C LEU A 622 -9.14 -28.96 -23.62
N GLN A 623 -10.45 -29.08 -23.42
CA GLN A 623 -11.33 -28.01 -22.95
C GLN A 623 -12.08 -28.49 -21.72
N VAL A 624 -12.16 -27.62 -20.72
CA VAL A 624 -12.83 -27.87 -19.44
C VAL A 624 -13.79 -26.73 -19.16
N PHE A 625 -15.09 -26.99 -19.22
CA PHE A 625 -16.10 -25.94 -19.12
C PHE A 625 -17.42 -26.44 -18.49
N PRO A 626 -18.24 -25.54 -17.87
CA PRO A 626 -17.88 -24.17 -17.53
C PRO A 626 -16.76 -24.11 -16.47
N ASN A 627 -15.96 -23.07 -16.48
CA ASN A 627 -14.99 -22.76 -15.44
C ASN A 627 -15.13 -21.25 -15.11
N PRO A 628 -15.70 -20.88 -13.95
CA PRO A 628 -16.12 -21.75 -12.82
C PRO A 628 -17.29 -22.68 -13.12
N ALA A 629 -17.31 -23.83 -12.42
CA ALA A 629 -18.36 -24.87 -12.52
C ALA A 629 -19.28 -24.85 -11.29
N THR A 630 -20.60 -25.02 -11.52
CA THR A 630 -21.60 -25.15 -10.45
C THR A 630 -21.97 -26.62 -10.16
N ASP A 631 -22.58 -27.29 -11.09
CA ASP A 631 -23.10 -28.63 -10.88
C ASP A 631 -22.37 -29.68 -11.73
N HIS A 632 -21.96 -29.31 -12.93
CA HIS A 632 -21.34 -30.19 -13.91
C HIS A 632 -20.11 -29.56 -14.52
N LEU A 633 -19.13 -30.38 -14.82
CA LEU A 633 -17.91 -30.04 -15.55
C LEU A 633 -17.85 -30.87 -16.81
N ASN A 634 -17.91 -30.22 -17.95
CA ASN A 634 -17.74 -30.90 -19.25
C ASN A 634 -16.25 -30.88 -19.60
N VAL A 635 -15.76 -32.01 -19.98
CA VAL A 635 -14.40 -32.27 -20.41
C VAL A 635 -14.43 -32.76 -21.84
N SER A 636 -13.83 -32.02 -22.74
CA SER A 636 -13.73 -32.41 -24.16
C SER A 636 -12.28 -32.37 -24.58
N PHE A 637 -11.84 -33.39 -25.31
CA PHE A 637 -10.49 -33.51 -25.82
C PHE A 637 -10.42 -34.39 -27.05
N VAL A 638 -9.37 -34.23 -27.85
CA VAL A 638 -9.12 -35.04 -29.04
C VAL A 638 -8.00 -36.03 -28.78
N MET A 639 -8.24 -37.31 -29.08
CA MET A 639 -7.21 -38.36 -29.04
C MET A 639 -6.72 -38.68 -30.45
N GLU A 640 -5.41 -38.89 -30.60
CA GLU A 640 -4.81 -39.29 -31.88
C GLU A 640 -5.06 -40.74 -32.21
N GLU A 641 -5.18 -41.59 -31.20
CA GLU A 641 -5.32 -43.02 -31.35
C GLU A 641 -6.41 -43.58 -30.42
N ASP A 642 -6.92 -44.76 -30.75
CA ASP A 642 -7.81 -45.53 -29.87
C ASP A 642 -7.03 -45.98 -28.62
N SER A 643 -7.40 -45.47 -27.47
CA SER A 643 -6.73 -45.73 -26.20
C SER A 643 -7.68 -45.56 -25.01
N PRO A 644 -7.56 -46.40 -23.97
CA PRO A 644 -8.26 -46.18 -22.73
C PRO A 644 -7.73 -44.88 -22.07
N VAL A 645 -8.64 -44.02 -21.68
CA VAL A 645 -8.34 -42.73 -21.01
C VAL A 645 -9.00 -42.75 -19.64
N PHE A 646 -8.26 -42.36 -18.62
CA PHE A 646 -8.81 -42.14 -17.27
C PHE A 646 -8.99 -40.64 -17.01
N VAL A 647 -10.22 -40.25 -16.76
CA VAL A 647 -10.59 -38.91 -16.33
C VAL A 647 -10.67 -38.91 -14.80
N LYS A 648 -9.81 -38.17 -14.15
CA LYS A 648 -9.70 -38.10 -12.69
C LYS A 648 -9.89 -36.67 -12.19
N LEU A 649 -10.47 -36.53 -11.02
CA LEU A 649 -10.61 -35.25 -10.33
C LEU A 649 -9.92 -35.33 -8.97
N LEU A 650 -9.09 -34.33 -8.69
CA LEU A 650 -8.32 -34.23 -7.47
C LEU A 650 -8.63 -32.92 -6.76
N ASP A 651 -8.60 -32.92 -5.44
CA ASP A 651 -8.63 -31.67 -4.66
C ASP A 651 -7.23 -31.01 -4.55
N MET A 652 -7.15 -29.88 -3.88
CA MET A 652 -5.91 -29.12 -3.64
C MET A 652 -4.81 -29.93 -2.94
N THR A 653 -5.17 -30.99 -2.19
CA THR A 653 -4.22 -31.87 -1.49
C THR A 653 -3.74 -33.02 -2.34
N GLY A 654 -4.25 -33.15 -3.57
CA GLY A 654 -3.97 -34.28 -4.47
C GLY A 654 -4.82 -35.52 -4.18
N LYS A 655 -5.84 -35.41 -3.30
CA LYS A 655 -6.76 -36.52 -3.00
C LYS A 655 -7.67 -36.77 -4.19
N LEU A 656 -7.76 -38.02 -4.61
CA LEU A 656 -8.61 -38.46 -5.70
C LEU A 656 -10.09 -38.44 -5.26
N LEU A 657 -10.92 -37.68 -5.99
CA LEU A 657 -12.35 -37.51 -5.74
C LEU A 657 -13.22 -38.20 -6.77
N TYR A 658 -12.77 -38.28 -8.01
CA TYR A 658 -13.43 -38.92 -9.13
C TYR A 658 -12.43 -39.68 -9.99
N ASN A 659 -12.84 -40.84 -10.52
CA ASN A 659 -12.03 -41.62 -11.45
C ASN A 659 -12.97 -42.43 -12.36
N LYS A 660 -12.89 -42.15 -13.66
CA LYS A 660 -13.67 -42.88 -14.66
C LYS A 660 -12.78 -43.20 -15.85
N GLN A 661 -12.87 -44.46 -16.32
CA GLN A 661 -12.27 -44.84 -17.58
C GLN A 661 -13.24 -44.49 -18.71
N VAL A 662 -12.78 -43.72 -19.67
CA VAL A 662 -13.50 -43.34 -20.88
C VAL A 662 -12.83 -44.03 -22.08
N LYS A 663 -13.61 -44.58 -22.97
CA LYS A 663 -13.09 -45.16 -24.21
C LYS A 663 -13.04 -44.07 -25.28
N SER A 664 -11.86 -43.76 -25.78
CA SER A 664 -11.67 -42.94 -26.97
C SER A 664 -11.48 -43.85 -28.19
N ASN A 665 -12.11 -43.51 -29.29
CA ASN A 665 -11.99 -44.26 -30.55
C ASN A 665 -11.13 -43.51 -31.59
N GLY A 666 -10.18 -42.70 -31.13
CA GLY A 666 -9.41 -41.76 -31.96
C GLY A 666 -10.30 -40.63 -32.49
N GLY A 667 -10.16 -39.42 -31.96
CA GLY A 667 -10.98 -38.25 -32.26
C GLY A 667 -11.53 -37.57 -31.02
N LEU A 668 -12.60 -36.79 -31.20
CA LEU A 668 -13.24 -36.03 -30.12
C LEU A 668 -13.85 -36.98 -29.08
N THR A 669 -13.49 -36.79 -27.84
CA THR A 669 -14.02 -37.51 -26.68
C THR A 669 -14.59 -36.51 -25.71
N GLU A 670 -15.80 -36.74 -25.23
CA GLU A 670 -16.48 -35.87 -24.27
C GLU A 670 -16.89 -36.66 -23.04
N GLU A 671 -16.71 -36.03 -21.88
CA GLU A 671 -17.13 -36.59 -20.59
C GLU A 671 -17.74 -35.48 -19.74
N THR A 672 -18.80 -35.78 -19.02
CA THR A 672 -19.43 -34.86 -18.06
C THR A 672 -19.24 -35.41 -16.66
N VAL A 673 -18.61 -34.62 -15.80
CA VAL A 673 -18.36 -34.96 -14.40
C VAL A 673 -19.33 -34.18 -13.53
N ASP A 674 -20.09 -34.88 -12.69
CA ASP A 674 -20.96 -34.25 -11.68
C ASP A 674 -20.07 -33.75 -10.54
N VAL A 675 -20.06 -32.41 -10.33
CA VAL A 675 -19.29 -31.72 -9.30
C VAL A 675 -20.23 -31.07 -8.27
N SER A 676 -21.54 -31.30 -8.32
CA SER A 676 -22.54 -30.70 -7.43
C SER A 676 -22.30 -31.01 -5.95
N GLY A 677 -21.74 -32.20 -5.66
CA GLY A 677 -21.46 -32.67 -4.30
C GLY A 677 -20.13 -32.17 -3.70
N TYR A 678 -19.33 -31.42 -4.44
CA TYR A 678 -18.03 -30.94 -3.97
C TYR A 678 -18.13 -29.53 -3.39
N ALA A 679 -17.27 -29.24 -2.41
CA ALA A 679 -17.20 -27.91 -1.80
C ALA A 679 -16.70 -26.86 -2.81
N LYS A 680 -17.02 -25.59 -2.57
CA LYS A 680 -16.44 -24.48 -3.33
C LYS A 680 -14.92 -24.48 -3.17
N GLY A 681 -14.20 -24.30 -4.26
CA GLY A 681 -12.74 -24.32 -4.21
C GLY A 681 -12.07 -24.64 -5.54
N ILE A 682 -10.75 -24.80 -5.49
CA ILE A 682 -9.93 -25.15 -6.64
C ILE A 682 -9.77 -26.68 -6.71
N TYR A 683 -9.90 -27.22 -7.92
CA TYR A 683 -9.75 -28.63 -8.21
C TYR A 683 -8.89 -28.83 -9.46
N PHE A 684 -8.31 -30.05 -9.59
CA PHE A 684 -7.51 -30.44 -10.73
C PHE A 684 -8.17 -31.60 -11.46
N LEU A 685 -8.41 -31.38 -12.74
CA LEU A 685 -8.81 -32.45 -13.66
C LEU A 685 -7.55 -33.06 -14.24
N ARG A 686 -7.39 -34.36 -14.09
CA ARG A 686 -6.26 -35.13 -14.59
C ARG A 686 -6.75 -36.17 -15.60
N ILE A 687 -6.18 -36.12 -16.80
CA ILE A 687 -6.44 -37.10 -17.85
C ILE A 687 -5.20 -37.97 -17.99
N GLU A 688 -5.36 -39.27 -17.75
CA GLU A 688 -4.28 -40.24 -17.88
C GLU A 688 -4.53 -41.18 -19.08
N THR A 689 -3.54 -41.39 -19.88
CA THR A 689 -3.48 -42.34 -20.98
C THR A 689 -2.32 -43.29 -20.81
N ALA A 690 -2.18 -44.28 -21.66
CA ALA A 690 -1.00 -45.18 -21.70
C ALA A 690 0.30 -44.42 -22.05
N LYS A 691 0.17 -43.24 -22.66
CA LYS A 691 1.32 -42.45 -23.14
C LYS A 691 1.73 -41.32 -22.16
N GLY A 692 0.86 -40.94 -21.22
CA GLY A 692 1.17 -39.89 -20.28
C GLY A 692 -0.07 -39.27 -19.60
N THR A 693 0.10 -38.14 -18.98
CA THR A 693 -0.89 -37.46 -18.16
C THR A 693 -1.00 -35.99 -18.54
N THR A 694 -2.22 -35.45 -18.64
CA THR A 694 -2.51 -34.03 -18.79
C THR A 694 -3.34 -33.56 -17.60
N ILE A 695 -3.06 -32.39 -17.05
CA ILE A 695 -3.76 -31.81 -15.89
C ILE A 695 -4.26 -30.41 -16.23
N GLU A 696 -5.54 -30.15 -15.91
CA GLU A 696 -6.16 -28.85 -16.00
C GLU A 696 -6.80 -28.44 -14.68
N LYS A 697 -6.71 -27.16 -14.34
CA LYS A 697 -7.30 -26.57 -13.13
C LYS A 697 -8.69 -26.02 -13.44
N PHE A 698 -9.63 -26.22 -12.53
CA PHE A 698 -10.92 -25.52 -12.57
C PHE A 698 -11.37 -25.07 -11.19
N VAL A 699 -12.28 -24.11 -11.16
CA VAL A 699 -12.88 -23.56 -9.96
C VAL A 699 -14.30 -24.09 -9.81
N LYS A 700 -14.66 -24.59 -8.63
CA LYS A 700 -16.01 -24.96 -8.24
C LYS A 700 -16.63 -23.82 -7.42
N GLU A 701 -17.77 -23.30 -7.89
CA GLU A 701 -18.59 -22.31 -7.19
C GLU A 701 -19.71 -22.92 -6.34
#